data_c148e6f491b7ea99e82ade8db2dc2a2c
#
_entry.id   c148e6f491b7ea99e82ade8db2dc2a2c
#
_cell.length_a   1.000
_cell.length_b   1.000
_cell.length_c   1.000
_cell.angle_alpha   90.00
_cell.angle_beta   90.00
_cell.angle_gamma   90.00
#
_symmetry.space_group_name_H-M   'P 1'
#
loop_
_entity.id
_entity.type
_entity.pdbx_description
1 polymer ?
#
loop_
_entity_poly.entity_id
_entity_poly.type
_entity_poly.pdbx_seq_one_letter_code
_entity_poly.pdbx_strand_id
1 'polypeptide(L)'
;MNFYTNVTRYGNMLLYRGYENGKKVQKRIKYKPTLFVNTPQGDWTSLDGNPCAPIKFDSMREAKDWMDVNKHTAGREIYGNDRYISQFINDQFPGNIEFNRNIINVTSIDIEVASDDGFPEPDQAEHPIISIAMKNNIDNTYYVWGLGEYNTDQSIMKTHRVIYEHCISEVDLINKFINHWSLPSNCPDIITGWNTMYFDIPYIVNRTIRLLGDDAPKRLSPWGMVDRRTARKMNREQTVFDIKGVGHADYMELFQKYTYTAQESYALNHIAHVILGEKKLSYEEYGSLHSLYKNDHQKFIDYNIKDVELVDRLEDKMGLITLMLTMAYKGGVNYSDTFGVTAIWDTIIYRYLNDRKIAMPFSESKIKTNYPGGYVKDPVVGLHEHVVSFDLNSLYPSIIMQYNMSPETIENGKVIPINIDKILDGYTFDRNGSAVGGNGQCFSTSKRGMMPTLVDDLYSERVVIKKQMIDAQKELQNVVPGDKQKLYDIERRISVAENQQMAIKILLNSLYGAMGNKYFRFFDQRIAEAITLSGQLTIRWAEVALNRYLNKVMNTDTDYIIAIDTDSLYVNLGPLVEQVNPSNPVDFLDKVASEKLEPVLSQAYQELFCQMGGIDDRMVMKREAIADRAIWTAKKRYILNVHDNEGVRYKEPKLKIMGIEAIKSSTPAPCRDALKELFKVIMKGSESDNQKAILQFKEYFQTLPAHDIAFPRGVSNVTEYSNMQTIYKKGTPMHVRAALLHNRLLKNKTLTKKYQPIKNGEKIKFIYLKTPNPIKENVIGFMQYLPKEFELDHYIDYEIQFQKTFLDPIEPIFKAIGWTTEETSNLEDFFG
;
A
#
# COMPACT_ATOMS: atom_id res chain seq x y z
N MET A 1 -24.80 8.26 19.32
CA MET A 1 -23.99 7.73 18.21
C MET A 1 -24.12 6.23 18.21
N ASN A 2 -24.48 5.67 17.06
CA ASN A 2 -24.67 4.23 16.84
C ASN A 2 -23.80 3.78 15.67
N PHE A 3 -22.99 2.73 15.88
CA PHE A 3 -22.14 2.17 14.84
C PHE A 3 -21.81 0.70 15.14
N TYR A 4 -21.55 -0.07 14.09
CA TYR A 4 -21.14 -1.47 14.23
C TYR A 4 -19.62 -1.59 14.42
N THR A 5 -19.17 -2.65 15.07
CA THR A 5 -17.76 -3.05 15.10
C THR A 5 -17.51 -4.34 14.32
N ASN A 6 -18.53 -5.19 14.22
CA ASN A 6 -18.46 -6.41 13.43
C ASN A 6 -19.84 -6.90 13.06
N VAL A 7 -20.02 -7.30 11.82
CA VAL A 7 -21.24 -7.99 11.33
C VAL A 7 -20.82 -9.26 10.60
N THR A 8 -21.21 -10.41 11.12
CA THR A 8 -20.83 -11.71 10.55
C THR A 8 -22.05 -12.56 10.28
N ARG A 9 -22.07 -13.27 9.15
CA ARG A 9 -23.15 -14.22 8.85
C ARG A 9 -22.87 -15.55 9.53
N TYR A 10 -23.88 -16.09 10.20
CA TYR A 10 -23.88 -17.44 10.76
C TYR A 10 -25.17 -18.15 10.39
N GLY A 11 -25.08 -19.05 9.43
CA GLY A 11 -26.25 -19.72 8.86
C GLY A 11 -27.27 -18.73 8.31
N ASN A 12 -28.46 -18.70 8.94
CA ASN A 12 -29.56 -17.79 8.61
C ASN A 12 -29.70 -16.56 9.52
N MET A 13 -28.69 -16.30 10.34
CA MET A 13 -28.61 -15.17 11.27
C MET A 13 -27.42 -14.27 10.93
N LEU A 14 -27.55 -12.99 11.28
CA LEU A 14 -26.42 -12.06 11.37
C LEU A 14 -26.05 -11.88 12.84
N LEU A 15 -24.76 -11.98 13.12
CA LEU A 15 -24.16 -11.72 14.43
C LEU A 15 -23.65 -10.29 14.41
N TYR A 16 -24.31 -9.42 15.13
CA TYR A 16 -24.02 -7.98 15.19
C TYR A 16 -23.33 -7.61 16.49
N ARG A 17 -22.23 -6.93 16.40
CA ARG A 17 -21.57 -6.20 17.48
C ARG A 17 -21.40 -4.74 17.11
N GLY A 18 -21.54 -3.86 18.09
CA GLY A 18 -21.40 -2.42 17.88
C GLY A 18 -21.66 -1.64 19.13
N TYR A 19 -21.91 -0.37 18.94
CA TYR A 19 -22.25 0.57 20.00
C TYR A 19 -23.59 1.24 19.71
N GLU A 20 -24.47 1.27 20.71
CA GLU A 20 -25.73 1.99 20.68
C GLU A 20 -25.77 2.95 21.88
N ASN A 21 -25.91 4.25 21.59
CA ASN A 21 -25.86 5.31 22.61
C ASN A 21 -24.62 5.22 23.52
N GLY A 22 -23.46 4.90 22.92
CA GLY A 22 -22.18 4.76 23.63
C GLY A 22 -22.01 3.47 24.44
N LYS A 23 -23.00 2.56 24.44
CA LYS A 23 -22.91 1.26 25.12
C LYS A 23 -22.66 0.15 24.12
N LYS A 24 -21.74 -0.74 24.47
CA LYS A 24 -21.42 -1.94 23.67
C LYS A 24 -22.62 -2.87 23.65
N VAL A 25 -22.99 -3.32 22.45
CA VAL A 25 -24.12 -4.23 22.22
C VAL A 25 -23.70 -5.42 21.38
N GLN A 26 -24.42 -6.54 21.62
CA GLN A 26 -24.22 -7.79 20.91
C GLN A 26 -25.59 -8.43 20.65
N LYS A 27 -25.94 -8.66 19.36
CA LYS A 27 -27.27 -9.11 18.97
C LYS A 27 -27.19 -10.19 17.90
N ARG A 28 -28.07 -11.22 18.00
CA ARG A 28 -28.34 -12.17 16.92
C ARG A 28 -29.58 -11.69 16.18
N ILE A 29 -29.43 -11.40 14.88
CA ILE A 29 -30.48 -10.79 14.07
C ILE A 29 -30.92 -11.76 12.99
N LYS A 30 -32.21 -12.08 12.95
CA LYS A 30 -32.85 -12.76 11.81
C LYS A 30 -33.08 -11.70 10.75
N TYR A 31 -32.19 -11.66 9.77
CA TYR A 31 -32.25 -10.64 8.71
C TYR A 31 -33.21 -11.07 7.60
N LYS A 32 -33.99 -10.11 7.11
CA LYS A 32 -34.97 -10.24 6.04
C LYS A 32 -34.49 -9.50 4.80
N PRO A 33 -33.76 -10.14 3.88
CA PRO A 33 -33.20 -9.48 2.74
C PRO A 33 -34.27 -9.09 1.70
N THR A 34 -33.92 -8.08 0.89
CA THR A 34 -34.72 -7.61 -0.24
C THR A 34 -33.99 -7.91 -1.54
N LEU A 35 -34.69 -8.53 -2.49
CA LEU A 35 -34.27 -8.63 -3.89
C LEU A 35 -35.33 -7.93 -4.76
N PHE A 36 -35.04 -7.79 -6.03
CA PHE A 36 -35.94 -7.09 -6.96
C PHE A 36 -36.17 -7.90 -8.22
N VAL A 37 -37.31 -7.73 -8.83
CA VAL A 37 -37.66 -8.35 -10.13
C VAL A 37 -38.22 -7.32 -11.08
N ASN A 38 -37.96 -7.52 -12.36
CA ASN A 38 -38.61 -6.71 -13.40
C ASN A 38 -40.13 -6.85 -13.35
N THR A 39 -40.85 -5.75 -13.38
CA THR A 39 -42.32 -5.69 -13.43
C THR A 39 -42.77 -4.35 -13.99
N PRO A 40 -43.79 -4.32 -14.87
CA PRO A 40 -44.28 -3.07 -15.47
C PRO A 40 -44.79 -2.02 -14.46
N GLN A 41 -45.17 -2.44 -13.26
CA GLN A 41 -45.81 -1.61 -12.22
C GLN A 41 -44.85 -1.32 -11.04
N GLY A 42 -43.55 -1.54 -11.24
CA GLY A 42 -42.56 -1.32 -10.16
C GLY A 42 -42.29 0.18 -9.91
N ASP A 43 -42.10 0.54 -8.65
CA ASP A 43 -41.69 1.88 -8.19
C ASP A 43 -40.15 2.05 -8.06
N TRP A 44 -39.41 0.99 -8.36
CA TRP A 44 -37.97 0.97 -8.53
C TRP A 44 -37.62 0.83 -10.02
N THR A 45 -36.37 1.12 -10.34
CA THR A 45 -35.85 0.88 -11.70
C THR A 45 -34.57 0.04 -11.61
N SER A 46 -34.27 -0.74 -12.65
CA SER A 46 -32.94 -1.31 -12.84
C SER A 46 -31.95 -0.22 -13.25
N LEU A 47 -30.65 -0.56 -13.30
CA LEU A 47 -29.62 0.35 -13.80
C LEU A 47 -29.89 0.79 -15.26
N ASP A 48 -30.51 -0.09 -16.06
CA ASP A 48 -30.88 0.15 -17.47
C ASP A 48 -32.21 0.89 -17.60
N GLY A 49 -32.85 1.27 -16.49
CA GLY A 49 -34.11 2.02 -16.47
C GLY A 49 -35.38 1.18 -16.56
N ASN A 50 -35.28 -0.17 -16.54
CA ASN A 50 -36.44 -1.04 -16.56
C ASN A 50 -37.18 -1.01 -15.21
N PRO A 51 -38.52 -0.91 -15.16
CA PRO A 51 -39.26 -0.93 -13.92
C PRO A 51 -39.10 -2.25 -13.18
N CYS A 52 -38.93 -2.18 -11.86
CA CYS A 52 -38.78 -3.35 -10.97
C CYS A 52 -39.44 -3.10 -9.61
N ALA A 53 -39.78 -4.18 -8.92
CA ALA A 53 -40.38 -4.13 -7.60
C ALA A 53 -39.59 -4.96 -6.58
N PRO A 54 -39.54 -4.53 -5.29
CA PRO A 54 -38.88 -5.26 -4.24
C PRO A 54 -39.68 -6.49 -3.81
N ILE A 55 -38.95 -7.58 -3.53
CA ILE A 55 -39.44 -8.78 -2.86
C ILE A 55 -38.71 -8.96 -1.57
N LYS A 56 -39.43 -8.91 -0.46
CA LYS A 56 -38.89 -9.15 0.88
C LYS A 56 -39.02 -10.63 1.25
N PHE A 57 -37.94 -11.18 1.78
CA PHE A 57 -37.91 -12.58 2.21
C PHE A 57 -37.83 -12.67 3.72
N ASP A 58 -38.39 -13.72 4.30
CA ASP A 58 -38.34 -13.92 5.76
C ASP A 58 -37.00 -14.44 6.27
N SER A 59 -36.11 -14.82 5.36
CA SER A 59 -34.75 -15.25 5.71
C SER A 59 -33.77 -15.19 4.51
N MET A 60 -32.47 -15.12 4.82
CA MET A 60 -31.40 -15.16 3.82
C MET A 60 -31.37 -16.48 3.02
N ARG A 61 -31.80 -17.59 3.64
CA ARG A 61 -31.89 -18.89 2.95
C ARG A 61 -33.02 -18.88 1.93
N GLU A 62 -34.18 -18.43 2.33
CA GLU A 62 -35.35 -18.32 1.43
C GLU A 62 -35.04 -17.44 0.21
N ALA A 63 -34.38 -16.27 0.43
CA ALA A 63 -33.97 -15.41 -0.66
C ALA A 63 -33.00 -16.11 -1.62
N LYS A 64 -32.04 -16.86 -1.08
CA LYS A 64 -31.10 -17.63 -1.89
C LYS A 64 -31.78 -18.75 -2.66
N ASP A 65 -32.63 -19.56 -2.00
CA ASP A 65 -33.32 -20.67 -2.62
C ASP A 65 -34.25 -20.14 -3.73
N TRP A 66 -34.96 -19.06 -3.48
CA TRP A 66 -35.83 -18.40 -4.47
C TRP A 66 -35.00 -17.87 -5.67
N MET A 67 -33.88 -17.24 -5.43
CA MET A 67 -32.97 -16.75 -6.47
C MET A 67 -32.45 -17.92 -7.33
N ASP A 68 -31.99 -19.00 -6.70
CA ASP A 68 -31.46 -20.18 -7.42
C ASP A 68 -32.49 -20.84 -8.35
N VAL A 69 -33.77 -20.83 -7.95
CA VAL A 69 -34.87 -21.33 -8.78
C VAL A 69 -35.23 -20.39 -9.94
N ASN A 70 -35.18 -19.07 -9.67
CA ASN A 70 -35.78 -18.10 -10.58
C ASN A 70 -34.78 -17.45 -11.56
N LYS A 71 -33.48 -17.52 -11.28
CA LYS A 71 -32.41 -16.84 -12.08
C LYS A 71 -32.32 -17.33 -13.54
N HIS A 72 -32.91 -18.50 -13.87
CA HIS A 72 -32.90 -19.07 -15.21
C HIS A 72 -34.29 -19.04 -15.87
N THR A 73 -35.28 -18.41 -15.24
CA THR A 73 -36.62 -18.28 -15.79
C THR A 73 -36.67 -17.26 -16.94
N ALA A 74 -37.08 -17.68 -18.14
CA ALA A 74 -37.13 -16.79 -19.29
C ALA A 74 -38.03 -15.56 -19.03
N GLY A 75 -37.51 -14.36 -19.39
CA GLY A 75 -38.21 -13.09 -19.19
C GLY A 75 -38.21 -12.55 -17.75
N ARG A 76 -37.63 -13.27 -16.81
CA ARG A 76 -37.47 -12.79 -15.42
C ARG A 76 -36.06 -12.31 -15.18
N GLU A 77 -35.90 -11.03 -14.89
CA GLU A 77 -34.67 -10.42 -14.49
C GLU A 77 -34.70 -10.15 -13.00
N ILE A 78 -33.66 -10.61 -12.29
CA ILE A 78 -33.52 -10.47 -10.85
C ILE A 78 -32.37 -9.49 -10.55
N TYR A 79 -32.61 -8.61 -9.60
CA TYR A 79 -31.64 -7.62 -9.15
C TYR A 79 -31.52 -7.63 -7.63
N GLY A 80 -30.50 -6.97 -7.10
CA GLY A 80 -30.30 -6.80 -5.66
C GLY A 80 -28.88 -7.10 -5.23
N ASN A 81 -28.60 -6.88 -3.96
CA ASN A 81 -27.33 -7.17 -3.36
C ASN A 81 -27.35 -8.50 -2.60
N ASP A 82 -26.72 -9.53 -3.14
CA ASP A 82 -26.59 -10.85 -2.53
C ASP A 82 -25.58 -10.90 -1.36
N ARG A 83 -24.83 -9.82 -1.15
CA ARG A 83 -23.98 -9.63 0.04
C ARG A 83 -24.84 -9.11 1.19
N TYR A 84 -25.56 -10.01 1.87
CA TYR A 84 -26.53 -9.65 2.89
C TYR A 84 -25.97 -8.87 4.08
N ILE A 85 -24.66 -8.99 4.37
CA ILE A 85 -23.98 -8.16 5.38
C ILE A 85 -23.99 -6.69 4.94
N SER A 86 -23.62 -6.41 3.68
CA SER A 86 -23.63 -5.05 3.14
C SER A 86 -25.04 -4.50 3.04
N GLN A 87 -26.03 -5.32 2.66
CA GLN A 87 -27.43 -4.94 2.64
C GLN A 87 -27.92 -4.56 4.04
N PHE A 88 -27.64 -5.39 5.06
CA PHE A 88 -27.98 -5.12 6.45
C PHE A 88 -27.31 -3.84 6.97
N ILE A 89 -26.01 -3.64 6.71
CA ILE A 89 -25.31 -2.44 7.17
C ILE A 89 -25.95 -1.18 6.57
N ASN A 90 -26.30 -1.22 5.26
CA ASN A 90 -26.98 -0.10 4.63
C ASN A 90 -28.36 0.17 5.22
N ASP A 91 -29.16 -0.87 5.50
CA ASP A 91 -30.49 -0.72 6.07
C ASP A 91 -30.46 -0.17 7.50
N GLN A 92 -29.45 -0.55 8.31
CA GLN A 92 -29.31 -0.10 9.70
C GLN A 92 -28.61 1.25 9.84
N PHE A 93 -27.75 1.59 8.89
CA PHE A 93 -26.92 2.80 8.92
C PHE A 93 -27.02 3.56 7.60
N PRO A 94 -28.19 4.14 7.27
CA PRO A 94 -28.34 4.96 6.07
C PRO A 94 -27.47 6.22 6.16
N GLY A 95 -26.87 6.63 5.07
CA GLY A 95 -26.01 7.83 5.03
C GLY A 95 -24.62 7.62 5.66
N ASN A 96 -24.00 8.68 6.15
CA ASN A 96 -22.68 8.62 6.77
C ASN A 96 -22.74 7.95 8.14
N ILE A 97 -21.81 7.05 8.40
CA ILE A 97 -21.71 6.35 9.69
C ILE A 97 -20.69 7.09 10.54
N GLU A 98 -21.21 7.79 11.57
CA GLU A 98 -20.37 8.44 12.56
C GLU A 98 -19.91 7.42 13.61
N PHE A 99 -18.64 7.43 13.97
CA PHE A 99 -18.06 6.55 14.98
C PHE A 99 -17.17 7.30 15.97
N ASN A 100 -16.96 6.71 17.13
CA ASN A 100 -16.03 7.22 18.13
C ASN A 100 -14.86 6.22 18.31
N ARG A 101 -13.69 6.58 17.79
CA ARG A 101 -12.49 5.76 17.88
C ARG A 101 -12.11 5.41 19.32
N ASN A 102 -12.33 6.32 20.25
CA ASN A 102 -11.87 6.18 21.63
C ASN A 102 -12.63 5.11 22.44
N ILE A 103 -13.84 4.74 22.02
CA ILE A 103 -14.62 3.68 22.70
C ILE A 103 -14.51 2.33 21.99
N ILE A 104 -13.93 2.26 20.80
CA ILE A 104 -13.64 0.99 20.12
C ILE A 104 -12.44 0.35 20.83
N ASN A 105 -12.66 -0.83 21.42
CA ASN A 105 -11.60 -1.58 22.07
C ASN A 105 -10.66 -2.19 21.05
N VAL A 106 -9.49 -1.57 20.86
CA VAL A 106 -8.39 -2.10 20.04
C VAL A 106 -7.33 -2.66 20.97
N THR A 107 -7.06 -3.93 20.82
CA THR A 107 -6.12 -4.66 21.65
C THR A 107 -4.92 -5.11 20.81
N SER A 108 -3.75 -4.61 21.16
CA SER A 108 -2.46 -5.10 20.64
C SER A 108 -2.01 -6.30 21.46
N ILE A 109 -1.50 -7.34 20.80
CA ILE A 109 -1.05 -8.59 21.43
C ILE A 109 0.25 -9.06 20.81
N ASP A 110 1.08 -9.69 21.62
CA ASP A 110 2.30 -10.39 21.22
C ASP A 110 2.55 -11.58 22.14
N ILE A 111 3.11 -12.68 21.64
CA ILE A 111 3.42 -13.87 22.42
C ILE A 111 4.88 -14.25 22.28
N GLU A 112 5.43 -14.83 23.35
CA GLU A 112 6.74 -15.45 23.36
C GLU A 112 6.65 -16.95 23.61
N VAL A 113 7.33 -17.72 22.78
CA VAL A 113 7.28 -19.18 22.77
C VAL A 113 8.66 -19.74 23.13
N ALA A 114 8.71 -20.71 24.02
CA ALA A 114 9.94 -21.45 24.34
C ALA A 114 10.35 -22.31 23.14
N SER A 115 11.43 -21.95 22.48
CA SER A 115 11.96 -22.75 21.38
C SER A 115 13.44 -23.00 21.59
N ASP A 116 13.75 -24.15 22.13
CA ASP A 116 15.14 -24.68 22.21
C ASP A 116 15.59 -25.24 20.85
N ASP A 117 14.63 -25.66 20.02
CA ASP A 117 14.81 -26.51 18.85
C ASP A 117 14.17 -25.95 17.59
N GLY A 118 14.52 -24.73 17.20
CA GLY A 118 14.08 -24.15 15.93
C GLY A 118 12.98 -23.11 16.06
N PHE A 119 12.41 -22.71 14.92
CA PHE A 119 11.34 -21.72 14.90
C PHE A 119 9.99 -22.40 15.19
N PRO A 120 9.18 -21.87 16.14
CA PRO A 120 7.90 -22.47 16.48
C PRO A 120 6.90 -22.33 15.33
N GLU A 121 6.45 -23.45 14.77
CA GLU A 121 5.47 -23.49 13.67
C GLU A 121 4.05 -23.38 14.24
N PRO A 122 3.25 -22.37 13.87
CA PRO A 122 1.91 -22.15 14.42
C PRO A 122 0.94 -23.30 14.19
N ASP A 123 1.03 -23.99 13.03
CA ASP A 123 0.15 -25.11 12.72
C ASP A 123 0.38 -26.33 13.64
N GLN A 124 1.59 -26.49 14.15
CA GLN A 124 1.97 -27.59 15.04
C GLN A 124 1.86 -27.18 16.51
N ALA A 125 2.20 -25.94 16.84
CA ALA A 125 2.19 -25.35 18.18
C ALA A 125 2.76 -26.29 19.24
N GLU A 126 3.96 -26.84 18.99
CA GLU A 126 4.57 -27.88 19.84
C GLU A 126 5.21 -27.31 21.10
N HIS A 127 5.76 -26.12 21.02
CA HIS A 127 6.48 -25.48 22.11
C HIS A 127 5.56 -24.69 23.03
N PRO A 128 5.85 -24.60 24.33
CA PRO A 128 5.00 -23.88 25.26
C PRO A 128 5.07 -22.37 25.05
N ILE A 129 3.91 -21.71 25.23
CA ILE A 129 3.83 -20.26 25.36
C ILE A 129 4.36 -19.88 26.74
N ILE A 130 5.35 -19.00 26.79
CA ILE A 130 6.01 -18.57 28.02
C ILE A 130 5.44 -17.25 28.52
N SER A 131 5.12 -16.36 27.61
CA SER A 131 4.55 -15.05 27.93
C SER A 131 3.52 -14.65 26.88
N ILE A 132 2.46 -13.96 27.32
CA ILE A 132 1.51 -13.24 26.50
C ILE A 132 1.48 -11.80 27.02
N ALA A 133 1.77 -10.84 26.18
CA ALA A 133 1.63 -9.43 26.49
C ALA A 133 0.49 -8.82 25.64
N MET A 134 -0.36 -8.02 26.27
CA MET A 134 -1.51 -7.42 25.64
C MET A 134 -1.68 -5.97 26.15
N LYS A 135 -1.98 -5.03 25.23
CA LYS A 135 -2.35 -3.67 25.60
C LYS A 135 -3.73 -3.32 25.04
N ASN A 136 -4.54 -2.76 25.89
CA ASN A 136 -5.87 -2.24 25.55
C ASN A 136 -5.83 -0.71 25.51
N ASN A 137 -6.37 -0.11 24.45
CA ASN A 137 -6.41 1.36 24.30
C ASN A 137 -7.43 2.07 25.21
N ILE A 138 -8.36 1.33 25.81
CA ILE A 138 -9.44 1.92 26.64
C ILE A 138 -8.90 2.37 28.01
N ASP A 139 -8.14 1.51 28.70
CA ASP A 139 -7.54 1.81 30.00
C ASP A 139 -6.02 2.05 29.91
N ASN A 140 -5.46 1.90 28.71
CA ASN A 140 -4.06 2.16 28.39
C ASN A 140 -3.08 1.37 29.28
N THR A 141 -3.47 0.12 29.64
CA THR A 141 -2.74 -0.77 30.55
C THR A 141 -2.15 -1.96 29.79
N TYR A 142 -0.92 -2.31 30.11
CA TYR A 142 -0.30 -3.55 29.67
C TYR A 142 -0.66 -4.66 30.62
N TYR A 143 -1.29 -5.70 30.11
CA TYR A 143 -1.58 -6.94 30.83
C TYR A 143 -0.63 -8.02 30.33
N VAL A 144 0.09 -8.64 31.24
CA VAL A 144 1.12 -9.63 30.90
C VAL A 144 0.97 -10.86 31.77
N TRP A 145 0.93 -12.03 31.15
CA TRP A 145 0.95 -13.34 31.78
C TRP A 145 2.26 -14.03 31.44
N GLY A 146 2.97 -14.53 32.45
CA GLY A 146 4.28 -15.17 32.26
C GLY A 146 4.56 -16.29 33.25
N LEU A 147 5.49 -17.18 32.88
CA LEU A 147 5.86 -18.36 33.66
C LEU A 147 6.99 -18.15 34.70
N GLY A 148 7.47 -16.94 34.89
CA GLY A 148 8.53 -16.60 35.84
C GLY A 148 8.21 -15.35 36.63
N GLU A 149 9.09 -15.01 37.57
CA GLU A 149 8.95 -13.80 38.36
C GLU A 149 9.28 -12.55 37.54
N TYR A 150 8.49 -11.49 37.75
CA TYR A 150 8.70 -10.19 37.13
C TYR A 150 8.37 -9.07 38.09
N ASN A 151 9.27 -8.11 38.21
CA ASN A 151 9.07 -6.95 39.08
C ASN A 151 8.56 -5.76 38.23
N THR A 152 7.30 -5.38 38.40
CA THR A 152 6.66 -4.27 37.68
C THR A 152 7.33 -2.92 37.96
N ASP A 153 7.92 -2.72 39.15
CA ASP A 153 8.63 -1.48 39.50
C ASP A 153 9.93 -1.29 38.71
N GLN A 154 10.49 -2.39 38.23
CA GLN A 154 11.69 -2.43 37.38
C GLN A 154 11.35 -2.42 35.88
N SER A 155 10.07 -2.43 35.50
CA SER A 155 9.65 -2.41 34.10
C SER A 155 10.25 -1.25 33.34
N ILE A 156 10.55 -1.48 32.05
CA ILE A 156 10.93 -0.43 31.10
C ILE A 156 9.80 0.58 30.84
N MET A 157 8.55 0.18 31.08
CA MET A 157 7.37 1.03 30.89
C MET A 157 7.21 2.01 32.05
N LYS A 158 7.76 3.22 31.90
CA LYS A 158 7.71 4.25 32.97
C LYS A 158 6.44 5.11 32.91
N THR A 159 5.77 5.18 31.75
CA THR A 159 4.63 6.06 31.50
C THR A 159 3.28 5.34 31.49
N HIS A 160 3.26 4.02 31.50
CA HIS A 160 2.06 3.20 31.44
C HIS A 160 2.03 2.20 32.59
N ARG A 161 0.82 1.85 33.00
CA ARG A 161 0.62 0.81 34.00
C ARG A 161 0.87 -0.55 33.38
N VAL A 162 1.68 -1.39 34.07
CA VAL A 162 1.87 -2.81 33.76
C VAL A 162 1.26 -3.64 34.87
N ILE A 163 0.39 -4.56 34.51
CA ILE A 163 -0.18 -5.58 35.41
C ILE A 163 0.40 -6.92 34.96
N TYR A 164 1.29 -7.47 35.78
CA TYR A 164 1.89 -8.76 35.54
C TYR A 164 1.21 -9.83 36.41
N GLU A 165 0.85 -10.94 35.80
CA GLU A 165 0.28 -12.07 36.48
C GLU A 165 1.21 -13.30 36.32
N HIS A 166 1.88 -13.67 37.42
CA HIS A 166 2.71 -14.87 37.48
C HIS A 166 1.83 -16.13 37.36
N CYS A 167 2.22 -17.03 36.45
CA CYS A 167 1.50 -18.26 36.16
C CYS A 167 2.35 -19.46 36.55
N ILE A 168 1.76 -20.41 37.25
CA ILE A 168 2.46 -21.61 37.77
C ILE A 168 2.71 -22.66 36.69
N SER A 169 2.00 -22.58 35.58
CA SER A 169 2.14 -23.47 34.43
C SER A 169 1.59 -22.80 33.17
N GLU A 170 1.92 -23.31 31.98
CA GLU A 170 1.36 -22.85 30.72
C GLU A 170 -0.18 -22.99 30.67
N VAL A 171 -0.72 -24.04 31.23
CA VAL A 171 -2.18 -24.25 31.35
C VAL A 171 -2.82 -23.14 32.19
N ASP A 172 -2.18 -22.76 33.30
CA ASP A 172 -2.61 -21.64 34.13
C ASP A 172 -2.53 -20.30 33.35
N LEU A 173 -1.45 -20.07 32.62
CA LEU A 173 -1.24 -18.89 31.79
C LEU A 173 -2.35 -18.75 30.75
N ILE A 174 -2.61 -19.79 29.97
CA ILE A 174 -3.63 -19.76 28.92
C ILE A 174 -5.04 -19.56 29.53
N ASN A 175 -5.34 -20.24 30.64
CA ASN A 175 -6.65 -20.06 31.29
C ASN A 175 -6.85 -18.65 31.83
N LYS A 176 -5.86 -18.06 32.47
CA LYS A 176 -5.92 -16.70 33.01
C LYS A 176 -6.07 -15.68 31.88
N PHE A 177 -5.28 -15.83 30.80
CA PHE A 177 -5.40 -15.01 29.59
C PHE A 177 -6.80 -15.10 28.98
N ILE A 178 -7.31 -16.33 28.72
CA ILE A 178 -8.66 -16.51 28.15
C ILE A 178 -9.75 -15.98 29.07
N ASN A 179 -9.61 -16.15 30.39
CA ASN A 179 -10.55 -15.60 31.37
C ASN A 179 -10.60 -14.06 31.29
N HIS A 180 -9.43 -13.41 31.25
CA HIS A 180 -9.35 -11.96 31.10
C HIS A 180 -9.95 -11.49 29.78
N TRP A 181 -9.56 -12.13 28.67
CA TRP A 181 -10.06 -11.80 27.32
C TRP A 181 -11.57 -11.94 27.19
N SER A 182 -12.14 -13.01 27.74
CA SER A 182 -13.56 -13.34 27.59
C SER A 182 -14.51 -12.44 28.41
N LEU A 183 -14.00 -11.62 29.33
CA LEU A 183 -14.82 -10.64 30.04
C LEU A 183 -15.41 -9.62 29.02
N PRO A 184 -16.72 -9.31 29.11
CA PRO A 184 -17.37 -8.38 28.16
C PRO A 184 -16.71 -7.01 28.05
N SER A 185 -16.13 -6.49 29.17
CA SER A 185 -15.35 -5.24 29.20
C SER A 185 -14.03 -5.33 28.42
N ASN A 186 -13.38 -6.48 28.43
CA ASN A 186 -12.02 -6.68 27.94
C ASN A 186 -12.01 -7.29 26.53
N CYS A 187 -13.07 -8.02 26.16
CA CYS A 187 -13.18 -8.67 24.85
C CYS A 187 -13.00 -7.64 23.73
N PRO A 188 -11.96 -7.76 22.91
CA PRO A 188 -11.65 -6.77 21.88
C PRO A 188 -12.76 -6.58 20.85
N ASP A 189 -12.86 -5.38 20.31
CA ASP A 189 -13.57 -5.14 19.05
C ASP A 189 -12.63 -5.39 17.88
N ILE A 190 -11.34 -5.06 18.06
CA ILE A 190 -10.28 -5.26 17.08
C ILE A 190 -9.04 -5.81 17.79
N ILE A 191 -8.47 -6.87 17.20
CA ILE A 191 -7.12 -7.35 17.52
C ILE A 191 -6.14 -6.74 16.55
N THR A 192 -4.99 -6.31 17.05
CA THR A 192 -3.83 -5.89 16.27
C THR A 192 -2.54 -6.45 16.88
N GLY A 193 -1.43 -6.20 16.23
CA GLY A 193 -0.09 -6.61 16.59
C GLY A 193 0.72 -6.83 15.32
N TRP A 194 1.94 -7.31 15.44
CA TRP A 194 2.83 -7.47 14.29
C TRP A 194 2.87 -8.93 13.80
N ASN A 195 2.28 -9.20 12.65
CA ASN A 195 2.14 -10.54 12.04
C ASN A 195 1.22 -11.49 12.83
N THR A 196 0.35 -10.95 13.64
CA THR A 196 -0.56 -11.71 14.52
C THR A 196 -1.54 -12.59 13.76
N MET A 197 -1.89 -12.24 12.52
CA MET A 197 -2.75 -13.03 11.65
C MET A 197 -2.15 -14.39 11.30
N TYR A 198 -0.82 -14.47 11.18
CA TYR A 198 -0.11 -15.66 10.68
C TYR A 198 0.74 -16.34 11.73
N PHE A 199 0.94 -15.73 12.90
CA PHE A 199 1.74 -16.30 13.97
C PHE A 199 1.00 -16.36 15.31
N ASP A 200 0.78 -15.24 15.98
CA ASP A 200 0.32 -15.22 17.38
C ASP A 200 -1.06 -15.88 17.55
N ILE A 201 -2.05 -15.45 16.79
CA ILE A 201 -3.41 -15.96 16.91
C ILE A 201 -3.50 -17.44 16.51
N PRO A 202 -2.92 -17.89 15.38
CA PRO A 202 -2.85 -19.31 15.07
C PRO A 202 -2.12 -20.13 16.14
N TYR A 203 -1.04 -19.61 16.71
CA TYR A 203 -0.30 -20.29 17.76
C TYR A 203 -1.12 -20.43 19.04
N ILE A 204 -1.71 -19.35 19.52
CA ILE A 204 -2.58 -19.35 20.70
C ILE A 204 -3.72 -20.36 20.53
N VAL A 205 -4.41 -20.32 19.39
CA VAL A 205 -5.57 -21.20 19.14
C VAL A 205 -5.14 -22.66 19.09
N ASN A 206 -4.12 -23.01 18.29
CA ASN A 206 -3.64 -24.38 18.15
C ASN A 206 -3.03 -24.91 19.46
N ARG A 207 -2.28 -24.08 20.19
CA ARG A 207 -1.73 -24.48 21.48
C ARG A 207 -2.80 -24.69 22.54
N THR A 208 -3.82 -23.84 22.55
CA THR A 208 -4.98 -23.99 23.44
C THR A 208 -5.75 -25.28 23.12
N ILE A 209 -5.97 -25.60 21.85
CA ILE A 209 -6.59 -26.88 21.44
C ILE A 209 -5.76 -28.06 21.99
N ARG A 210 -4.44 -28.01 21.83
CA ARG A 210 -3.55 -29.09 22.23
C ARG A 210 -3.55 -29.35 23.73
N LEU A 211 -3.71 -28.31 24.54
CA LEU A 211 -3.63 -28.41 26.01
C LEU A 211 -5.00 -28.56 26.69
N LEU A 212 -6.02 -27.90 26.12
CA LEU A 212 -7.32 -27.72 26.77
C LEU A 212 -8.51 -28.27 25.95
N GLY A 213 -8.23 -28.76 24.72
CA GLY A 213 -9.25 -29.27 23.79
C GLY A 213 -9.91 -28.22 22.92
N ASP A 214 -10.71 -28.68 21.94
CA ASP A 214 -11.27 -27.86 20.85
C ASP A 214 -12.27 -26.78 21.31
N ASP A 215 -12.83 -26.89 22.47
CA ASP A 215 -13.83 -25.93 22.96
C ASP A 215 -13.19 -24.73 23.67
N ALA A 216 -11.99 -24.86 24.19
CA ALA A 216 -11.35 -23.83 24.99
C ALA A 216 -11.07 -22.54 24.18
N PRO A 217 -10.51 -22.55 22.96
CA PRO A 217 -10.27 -21.34 22.20
C PRO A 217 -11.55 -20.65 21.70
N LYS A 218 -12.70 -21.34 21.68
CA LYS A 218 -13.99 -20.74 21.34
C LYS A 218 -14.38 -19.59 22.29
N ARG A 219 -13.84 -19.60 23.49
CA ARG A 219 -14.03 -18.53 24.49
C ARG A 219 -13.36 -17.21 24.11
N LEU A 220 -12.45 -17.20 23.17
CA LEU A 220 -11.90 -15.97 22.58
C LEU A 220 -12.97 -15.22 21.77
N SER A 221 -13.98 -15.93 21.26
CA SER A 221 -15.08 -15.32 20.53
C SER A 221 -16.22 -14.91 21.44
N PRO A 222 -16.74 -13.68 21.34
CA PRO A 222 -17.96 -13.29 22.06
C PRO A 222 -19.20 -14.10 21.63
N TRP A 223 -19.10 -14.86 20.55
CA TRP A 223 -20.14 -15.75 20.04
C TRP A 223 -19.85 -17.23 20.33
N GLY A 224 -18.70 -17.55 20.90
CA GLY A 224 -18.27 -18.93 21.12
C GLY A 224 -17.89 -19.65 19.81
N MET A 225 -17.38 -18.91 18.82
CA MET A 225 -17.07 -19.44 17.48
C MET A 225 -15.71 -18.93 16.98
N VAL A 226 -14.84 -19.90 16.66
CA VAL A 226 -13.52 -19.64 16.04
C VAL A 226 -13.44 -20.55 14.82
N ASP A 227 -13.39 -19.97 13.65
CA ASP A 227 -13.37 -20.72 12.38
C ASP A 227 -11.94 -20.79 11.83
N ARG A 228 -11.52 -22.00 11.50
CA ARG A 228 -10.26 -22.23 10.78
C ARG A 228 -10.47 -22.01 9.28
N ARG A 229 -9.58 -21.26 8.65
CA ARG A 229 -9.55 -21.11 7.18
C ARG A 229 -8.13 -21.10 6.64
N THR A 230 -7.98 -21.42 5.37
CA THR A 230 -6.71 -21.29 4.65
C THR A 230 -6.66 -19.92 3.97
N ALA A 231 -5.62 -19.15 4.29
CA ALA A 231 -5.29 -17.91 3.59
C ALA A 231 -4.13 -18.17 2.63
N ARG A 232 -4.22 -17.63 1.42
CA ARG A 232 -3.14 -17.70 0.43
C ARG A 232 -2.45 -16.35 0.30
N LYS A 233 -1.18 -16.31 0.70
CA LYS A 233 -0.33 -15.10 0.59
C LYS A 233 0.97 -15.48 -0.12
N MET A 234 1.33 -14.76 -1.19
CA MET A 234 2.57 -14.96 -1.96
C MET A 234 2.82 -16.43 -2.36
N ASN A 235 1.80 -17.11 -2.90
CA ASN A 235 1.83 -18.53 -3.28
C ASN A 235 2.11 -19.51 -2.13
N ARG A 236 1.91 -19.09 -0.89
CA ARG A 236 1.95 -19.93 0.31
C ARG A 236 0.56 -20.00 0.93
N GLU A 237 0.11 -21.20 1.24
CA GLU A 237 -1.10 -21.46 2.02
C GLU A 237 -0.72 -21.48 3.51
N GLN A 238 -1.47 -20.75 4.32
CA GLN A 238 -1.27 -20.66 5.75
C GLN A 238 -2.62 -20.80 6.46
N THR A 239 -2.63 -21.49 7.58
CA THR A 239 -3.80 -21.55 8.44
C THR A 239 -3.95 -20.25 9.20
N VAL A 240 -5.15 -19.70 9.18
CA VAL A 240 -5.55 -18.53 9.97
C VAL A 240 -6.88 -18.82 10.67
N PHE A 241 -7.17 -18.06 11.72
CA PHE A 241 -8.39 -18.24 12.50
C PHE A 241 -9.21 -16.97 12.54
N ASP A 242 -10.49 -17.08 12.21
CA ASP A 242 -11.46 -16.00 12.32
C ASP A 242 -12.20 -16.12 13.67
N ILE A 243 -11.88 -15.24 14.60
CA ILE A 243 -12.58 -15.13 15.89
C ILE A 243 -13.87 -14.35 15.64
N LYS A 244 -15.01 -15.04 15.55
CA LYS A 244 -16.27 -14.38 15.21
C LYS A 244 -16.62 -13.28 16.20
N GLY A 245 -16.94 -12.10 15.65
CA GLY A 245 -17.28 -10.92 16.43
C GLY A 245 -16.07 -10.03 16.83
N VAL A 246 -14.86 -10.45 16.53
CA VAL A 246 -13.64 -9.65 16.74
C VAL A 246 -13.02 -9.36 15.37
N GLY A 247 -12.80 -8.09 15.06
CA GLY A 247 -12.07 -7.68 13.85
C GLY A 247 -10.58 -7.98 14.00
N HIS A 248 -9.91 -8.46 12.95
CA HIS A 248 -8.48 -8.66 12.95
C HIS A 248 -7.82 -7.64 12.02
N ALA A 249 -7.02 -6.76 12.58
CA ALA A 249 -6.28 -5.70 11.90
C ALA A 249 -4.79 -5.86 12.17
N ASP A 250 -4.16 -6.87 11.54
CA ASP A 250 -2.72 -7.10 11.64
C ASP A 250 -1.95 -5.86 11.18
N TYR A 251 -1.14 -5.28 12.07
CA TYR A 251 -0.48 -4.01 11.80
C TYR A 251 0.56 -4.10 10.68
N MET A 252 1.23 -5.23 10.53
CA MET A 252 2.13 -5.48 9.40
C MET A 252 1.37 -5.48 8.07
N GLU A 253 0.17 -6.05 8.01
CA GLU A 253 -0.66 -6.02 6.81
C GLU A 253 -1.18 -4.61 6.49
N LEU A 254 -1.62 -3.86 7.51
CA LEU A 254 -2.00 -2.46 7.36
C LEU A 254 -0.83 -1.62 6.84
N PHE A 255 0.36 -1.81 7.41
CA PHE A 255 1.58 -1.15 6.97
C PHE A 255 1.88 -1.46 5.50
N GLN A 256 1.87 -2.73 5.10
CA GLN A 256 2.09 -3.13 3.70
C GLN A 256 1.04 -2.59 2.74
N LYS A 257 -0.21 -2.45 3.18
CA LYS A 257 -1.33 -1.99 2.37
C LYS A 257 -1.33 -0.49 2.15
N TYR A 258 -1.08 0.28 3.20
CA TYR A 258 -1.29 1.73 3.20
C TYR A 258 -0.01 2.55 3.12
N THR A 259 1.16 1.90 3.09
CA THR A 259 2.43 2.57 2.81
C THR A 259 2.92 2.23 1.39
N TYR A 260 3.26 3.26 0.62
CA TYR A 260 3.65 3.08 -0.78
C TYR A 260 5.14 2.73 -0.96
N THR A 261 5.95 2.93 0.07
CA THR A 261 7.38 2.67 0.03
C THR A 261 7.70 1.25 0.46
N ALA A 262 8.19 0.44 -0.47
CA ALA A 262 8.64 -0.92 -0.15
C ALA A 262 9.85 -0.90 0.79
N GLN A 263 9.84 -1.77 1.81
CA GLN A 263 10.91 -1.88 2.82
C GLN A 263 11.87 -3.03 2.52
N GLU A 264 13.10 -2.96 3.00
CA GLU A 264 14.06 -4.07 2.91
C GLU A 264 13.60 -5.30 3.66
N SER A 265 13.02 -5.07 4.83
CA SER A 265 12.44 -6.08 5.71
C SER A 265 11.14 -5.57 6.29
N TYR A 266 10.19 -6.48 6.51
CA TYR A 266 8.96 -6.18 7.25
C TYR A 266 9.02 -6.75 8.68
N ALA A 267 10.21 -7.08 9.19
CA ALA A 267 10.37 -7.38 10.61
C ALA A 267 10.09 -6.13 11.47
N LEU A 268 9.42 -6.31 12.61
CA LEU A 268 9.05 -5.19 13.50
C LEU A 268 10.26 -4.32 13.86
N ASN A 269 11.40 -4.94 14.19
CA ASN A 269 12.63 -4.22 14.52
C ASN A 269 13.08 -3.26 13.40
N HIS A 270 13.00 -3.69 12.14
CA HIS A 270 13.36 -2.87 11.00
C HIS A 270 12.39 -1.71 10.79
N ILE A 271 11.08 -2.00 10.82
CA ILE A 271 10.06 -0.97 10.60
C ILE A 271 10.02 0.05 11.73
N ALA A 272 10.15 -0.40 12.98
CA ALA A 272 10.26 0.51 14.14
C ALA A 272 11.48 1.42 14.01
N HIS A 273 12.63 0.89 13.59
CA HIS A 273 13.82 1.70 13.35
C HIS A 273 13.60 2.75 12.23
N VAL A 274 13.04 2.35 11.11
CA VAL A 274 12.80 3.25 9.96
C VAL A 274 11.77 4.33 10.30
N ILE A 275 10.70 3.97 11.00
CA ILE A 275 9.58 4.90 11.25
C ILE A 275 9.79 5.69 12.54
N LEU A 276 10.17 5.03 13.64
CA LEU A 276 10.27 5.63 14.97
C LEU A 276 11.69 6.06 15.35
N GLY A 277 12.71 5.54 14.66
CA GLY A 277 14.12 5.67 15.07
C GLY A 277 14.52 4.73 16.19
N GLU A 278 13.66 3.78 16.57
CA GLU A 278 13.83 2.88 17.70
C GLU A 278 13.95 1.43 17.25
N LYS A 279 14.51 0.61 18.12
CA LYS A 279 14.69 -0.84 17.89
C LYS A 279 14.08 -1.62 19.05
N LYS A 280 13.84 -2.91 18.81
CA LYS A 280 13.55 -3.88 19.87
C LYS A 280 14.67 -3.90 20.90
N LEU A 281 14.40 -4.42 22.11
CA LEU A 281 15.46 -4.70 23.06
C LEU A 281 16.44 -5.72 22.49
N SER A 282 17.73 -5.47 22.64
CA SER A 282 18.77 -6.43 22.23
C SER A 282 18.90 -7.55 23.25
N TYR A 283 19.10 -8.76 22.76
CA TYR A 283 19.44 -9.94 23.56
C TYR A 283 20.71 -10.64 23.03
N GLU A 284 21.51 -9.92 22.25
CA GLU A 284 22.74 -10.47 21.63
C GLU A 284 23.72 -11.01 22.65
N GLU A 285 23.79 -10.40 23.84
CA GLU A 285 24.63 -10.86 24.96
C GLU A 285 24.23 -12.23 25.49
N TYR A 286 22.99 -12.66 25.27
CA TYR A 286 22.51 -13.99 25.67
C TYR A 286 22.55 -15.01 24.51
N GLY A 287 22.84 -14.57 23.30
CA GLY A 287 22.95 -15.41 22.10
C GLY A 287 21.63 -15.91 21.52
N SER A 288 20.60 -16.12 22.32
CA SER A 288 19.24 -16.48 21.86
C SER A 288 18.17 -15.98 22.81
N LEU A 289 16.95 -15.82 22.31
CA LEU A 289 15.79 -15.43 23.11
C LEU A 289 15.47 -16.47 24.19
N HIS A 290 15.66 -17.74 23.88
CA HIS A 290 15.50 -18.82 24.86
C HIS A 290 16.55 -18.75 26.01
N SER A 291 17.79 -18.40 25.68
CA SER A 291 18.82 -18.15 26.69
C SER A 291 18.48 -16.91 27.53
N LEU A 292 17.92 -15.86 26.95
CA LEU A 292 17.40 -14.70 27.68
C LEU A 292 16.31 -15.13 28.66
N TYR A 293 15.33 -15.90 28.23
CA TYR A 293 14.29 -16.45 29.10
C TYR A 293 14.82 -17.17 30.33
N LYS A 294 15.84 -18.02 30.15
CA LYS A 294 16.43 -18.81 31.23
C LYS A 294 17.30 -18.00 32.21
N ASN A 295 17.97 -16.97 31.72
CA ASN A 295 19.01 -16.30 32.50
C ASN A 295 18.57 -14.92 33.01
N ASP A 296 17.63 -14.25 32.30
CA ASP A 296 17.12 -12.92 32.67
C ASP A 296 15.64 -12.78 32.31
N HIS A 297 14.77 -13.34 33.15
CA HIS A 297 13.33 -13.33 32.94
C HIS A 297 12.75 -11.92 32.99
N GLN A 298 13.33 -11.02 33.81
CA GLN A 298 12.92 -9.62 33.87
C GLN A 298 13.04 -8.97 32.48
N LYS A 299 14.20 -9.03 31.87
CA LYS A 299 14.44 -8.49 30.53
C LYS A 299 13.64 -9.22 29.44
N PHE A 300 13.40 -10.53 29.61
CA PHE A 300 12.57 -11.30 28.68
C PHE A 300 11.11 -10.80 28.64
N ILE A 301 10.51 -10.51 29.79
CA ILE A 301 9.17 -9.94 29.86
C ILE A 301 9.15 -8.49 29.32
N ASP A 302 10.17 -7.70 29.65
CA ASP A 302 10.34 -6.36 29.06
C ASP A 302 10.46 -6.40 27.54
N TYR A 303 11.10 -7.43 26.97
CA TYR A 303 11.18 -7.64 25.53
C TYR A 303 9.80 -7.85 24.91
N ASN A 304 8.97 -8.73 25.47
CA ASN A 304 7.61 -8.99 25.03
C ASN A 304 6.73 -7.73 25.13
N ILE A 305 6.83 -6.97 26.24
CA ILE A 305 6.12 -5.70 26.42
C ILE A 305 6.57 -4.69 25.36
N LYS A 306 7.87 -4.63 25.05
CA LYS A 306 8.42 -3.70 24.06
C LYS A 306 7.89 -3.97 22.65
N ASP A 307 7.65 -5.21 22.29
CA ASP A 307 7.06 -5.54 20.99
C ASP A 307 5.63 -5.01 20.86
N VAL A 308 4.83 -5.11 21.90
CA VAL A 308 3.48 -4.50 21.95
C VAL A 308 3.57 -2.96 21.91
N GLU A 309 4.50 -2.36 22.67
CA GLU A 309 4.71 -0.90 22.71
C GLU A 309 5.10 -0.34 21.34
N LEU A 310 5.99 -1.01 20.62
CA LEU A 310 6.42 -0.56 19.30
C LEU A 310 5.26 -0.49 18.31
N VAL A 311 4.33 -1.46 18.33
CA VAL A 311 3.13 -1.43 17.48
C VAL A 311 2.21 -0.29 17.88
N ASP A 312 2.01 -0.05 19.16
CA ASP A 312 1.20 1.06 19.67
C ASP A 312 1.77 2.41 19.22
N ARG A 313 3.08 2.60 19.34
CA ARG A 313 3.77 3.82 18.89
C ARG A 313 3.79 4.01 17.39
N LEU A 314 3.82 2.91 16.63
CA LEU A 314 3.61 2.97 15.18
C LEU A 314 2.20 3.48 14.85
N GLU A 315 1.17 3.00 15.57
CA GLU A 315 -0.20 3.52 15.40
C GLU A 315 -0.31 4.98 15.79
N ASP A 316 0.29 5.41 16.91
CA ASP A 316 0.30 6.82 17.33
C ASP A 316 0.90 7.74 16.25
N LYS A 317 1.94 7.27 15.56
CA LYS A 317 2.61 8.05 14.51
C LYS A 317 1.94 7.97 13.15
N MET A 318 1.40 6.81 12.78
CA MET A 318 0.92 6.54 11.41
C MET A 318 -0.60 6.52 11.29
N GLY A 319 -1.33 6.20 12.35
CA GLY A 319 -2.79 6.18 12.37
C GLY A 319 -3.44 5.18 11.39
N LEU A 320 -2.80 4.04 11.10
CA LEU A 320 -3.26 3.10 10.08
C LEU A 320 -4.55 2.37 10.48
N ILE A 321 -4.75 2.09 11.77
CA ILE A 321 -6.02 1.54 12.27
C ILE A 321 -7.12 2.59 12.13
N THR A 322 -6.83 3.83 12.48
CA THR A 322 -7.77 4.94 12.33
C THR A 322 -8.15 5.15 10.87
N LEU A 323 -7.19 5.06 9.95
CA LEU A 323 -7.42 5.12 8.50
C LEU A 323 -8.32 3.96 8.03
N MET A 324 -8.04 2.73 8.45
CA MET A 324 -8.85 1.56 8.14
C MET A 324 -10.29 1.72 8.62
N LEU A 325 -10.50 2.19 9.85
CA LEU A 325 -11.83 2.48 10.41
C LEU A 325 -12.56 3.53 9.59
N THR A 326 -11.89 4.63 9.25
CA THR A 326 -12.44 5.69 8.42
C THR A 326 -12.90 5.16 7.06
N MET A 327 -12.09 4.32 6.42
CA MET A 327 -12.45 3.68 5.15
C MET A 327 -13.62 2.70 5.30
N ALA A 328 -13.65 1.90 6.37
CA ALA A 328 -14.71 0.94 6.62
C ALA A 328 -16.07 1.62 6.79
N TYR A 329 -16.14 2.66 7.61
CA TYR A 329 -17.39 3.40 7.85
C TYR A 329 -17.81 4.25 6.66
N LYS A 330 -16.85 4.85 5.94
CA LYS A 330 -17.14 5.55 4.69
C LYS A 330 -17.71 4.60 3.64
N GLY A 331 -17.12 3.41 3.50
CA GLY A 331 -17.57 2.36 2.59
C GLY A 331 -18.80 1.60 3.05
N GLY A 332 -19.14 1.61 4.33
CA GLY A 332 -20.22 0.79 4.90
C GLY A 332 -19.89 -0.71 4.88
N VAL A 333 -18.66 -1.08 5.19
CA VAL A 333 -18.14 -2.46 5.14
C VAL A 333 -17.49 -2.86 6.46
N ASN A 334 -17.28 -4.16 6.71
CA ASN A 334 -16.47 -4.61 7.83
C ASN A 334 -14.99 -4.18 7.65
N TYR A 335 -14.23 -4.14 8.73
CA TYR A 335 -12.82 -3.72 8.73
C TYR A 335 -11.95 -4.57 7.80
N SER A 336 -12.15 -5.89 7.77
CA SER A 336 -11.46 -6.81 6.87
C SER A 336 -11.71 -6.54 5.38
N ASP A 337 -12.87 -5.97 5.03
CA ASP A 337 -13.22 -5.69 3.64
C ASP A 337 -12.45 -4.50 3.07
N THR A 338 -11.85 -3.66 3.93
CA THR A 338 -11.03 -2.52 3.51
C THR A 338 -9.75 -2.91 2.78
N PHE A 339 -9.30 -4.15 2.94
CA PHE A 339 -8.19 -4.70 2.17
C PHE A 339 -8.56 -4.97 0.70
N GLY A 340 -9.86 -5.03 0.37
CA GLY A 340 -10.38 -5.27 -0.98
C GLY A 340 -11.08 -4.05 -1.57
N VAL A 341 -10.46 -3.37 -2.55
CA VAL A 341 -11.03 -2.16 -3.19
C VAL A 341 -12.39 -2.41 -3.86
N THR A 342 -12.60 -3.60 -4.43
CA THR A 342 -13.86 -3.96 -5.09
C THR A 342 -15.01 -4.07 -4.10
N ALA A 343 -14.77 -4.56 -2.88
CA ALA A 343 -15.79 -4.71 -1.84
C ALA A 343 -16.30 -3.34 -1.36
N ILE A 344 -15.39 -2.39 -1.14
CA ILE A 344 -15.74 -1.04 -0.72
C ILE A 344 -16.57 -0.34 -1.81
N TRP A 345 -16.09 -0.34 -3.06
CA TRP A 345 -16.79 0.32 -4.15
C TRP A 345 -18.14 -0.33 -4.47
N ASP A 346 -18.24 -1.65 -4.38
CA ASP A 346 -19.51 -2.38 -4.53
C ASP A 346 -20.56 -1.88 -3.52
N THR A 347 -20.16 -1.66 -2.28
CA THR A 347 -21.04 -1.16 -1.22
C THR A 347 -21.35 0.35 -1.34
N ILE A 348 -20.36 1.18 -1.71
CA ILE A 348 -20.60 2.62 -1.96
C ILE A 348 -21.63 2.79 -3.08
N ILE A 349 -21.48 2.05 -4.18
CA ILE A 349 -22.40 2.09 -5.30
C ILE A 349 -23.78 1.54 -4.89
N TYR A 350 -23.82 0.43 -4.15
CA TYR A 350 -25.07 -0.11 -3.64
C TYR A 350 -25.87 0.92 -2.84
N ARG A 351 -25.22 1.65 -1.92
CA ARG A 351 -25.85 2.72 -1.14
C ARG A 351 -26.37 3.84 -2.04
N TYR A 352 -25.55 4.31 -3.00
CA TYR A 352 -25.92 5.34 -3.95
C TYR A 352 -27.16 4.95 -4.79
N LEU A 353 -27.22 3.70 -5.27
CA LEU A 353 -28.33 3.18 -6.06
C LEU A 353 -29.57 3.01 -5.20
N ASN A 354 -29.42 2.45 -4.00
CA ASN A 354 -30.52 2.21 -3.07
C ASN A 354 -31.23 3.51 -2.67
N ASP A 355 -30.49 4.56 -2.37
CA ASP A 355 -31.05 5.89 -2.04
C ASP A 355 -31.87 6.51 -3.18
N ARG A 356 -31.62 6.06 -4.43
CA ARG A 356 -32.30 6.53 -5.64
C ARG A 356 -33.34 5.56 -6.18
N LYS A 357 -33.68 4.53 -5.40
CA LYS A 357 -34.58 3.45 -5.81
C LYS A 357 -34.13 2.76 -7.12
N ILE A 358 -32.85 2.56 -7.27
CA ILE A 358 -32.28 1.80 -8.39
C ILE A 358 -31.83 0.42 -7.87
N ALA A 359 -32.38 -0.63 -8.43
CA ALA A 359 -32.03 -1.98 -8.07
C ALA A 359 -30.64 -2.36 -8.63
N MET A 360 -29.75 -2.82 -7.77
CA MET A 360 -28.39 -3.18 -8.12
C MET A 360 -28.35 -4.47 -8.97
N PRO A 361 -27.59 -4.51 -10.08
CA PRO A 361 -27.44 -5.75 -10.87
C PRO A 361 -26.65 -6.80 -10.10
N PHE A 362 -26.85 -8.08 -10.37
CA PHE A 362 -25.98 -9.14 -9.82
C PHE A 362 -24.60 -9.13 -10.46
N SER A 363 -23.62 -9.68 -9.72
CA SER A 363 -22.28 -9.86 -10.26
C SER A 363 -22.26 -11.03 -11.25
N GLU A 364 -21.75 -10.77 -12.45
CA GLU A 364 -21.58 -11.78 -13.48
C GLU A 364 -20.09 -12.10 -13.66
N SER A 365 -19.81 -13.33 -14.10
CA SER A 365 -18.45 -13.70 -14.50
C SER A 365 -18.12 -13.09 -15.84
N LYS A 366 -17.11 -12.23 -15.87
CA LYS A 366 -16.70 -11.52 -17.08
C LYS A 366 -15.29 -11.91 -17.53
N ILE A 367 -15.09 -11.97 -18.82
CA ILE A 367 -13.77 -12.24 -19.42
C ILE A 367 -13.01 -10.92 -19.50
N LYS A 368 -11.75 -10.95 -19.12
CA LYS A 368 -10.83 -9.82 -19.27
C LYS A 368 -9.73 -10.18 -20.26
N THR A 369 -9.53 -9.33 -21.26
CA THR A 369 -8.39 -9.37 -22.15
C THR A 369 -7.39 -8.26 -21.80
N ASN A 370 -6.20 -8.32 -22.36
CA ASN A 370 -5.22 -7.25 -22.19
C ASN A 370 -5.63 -6.02 -23.00
N TYR A 371 -5.48 -4.84 -22.41
CA TYR A 371 -5.68 -3.55 -23.06
C TYR A 371 -4.54 -2.59 -22.65
N PRO A 372 -4.27 -1.53 -23.47
CA PRO A 372 -3.20 -0.59 -23.20
C PRO A 372 -3.39 0.16 -21.86
N GLY A 373 -2.30 0.34 -21.11
CA GLY A 373 -2.25 1.14 -19.90
C GLY A 373 -1.98 2.63 -20.17
N GLY A 374 -1.39 3.34 -19.18
CA GLY A 374 -0.96 4.73 -19.32
C GLY A 374 0.18 4.88 -20.34
N TYR A 375 0.28 6.06 -20.94
CA TYR A 375 1.34 6.37 -21.89
C TYR A 375 2.64 6.73 -21.17
N VAL A 376 3.75 6.19 -21.66
CA VAL A 376 5.11 6.54 -21.21
C VAL A 376 5.98 6.77 -22.43
N LYS A 377 6.41 8.01 -22.61
CA LYS A 377 7.33 8.40 -23.68
C LYS A 377 8.74 7.83 -23.44
N ASP A 378 9.42 7.42 -24.48
CA ASP A 378 10.85 7.15 -24.41
C ASP A 378 11.58 8.47 -24.10
N PRO A 379 12.34 8.56 -22.98
CA PRO A 379 12.96 9.81 -22.61
C PRO A 379 14.16 10.14 -23.51
N VAL A 380 14.43 11.43 -23.64
CA VAL A 380 15.72 11.88 -24.16
C VAL A 380 16.77 11.60 -23.09
N VAL A 381 17.57 10.54 -23.30
CA VAL A 381 18.61 10.11 -22.36
C VAL A 381 19.72 11.15 -22.29
N GLY A 382 20.15 11.51 -21.10
CA GLY A 382 21.22 12.46 -20.87
C GLY A 382 20.99 13.42 -19.70
N LEU A 383 21.90 14.39 -19.58
CA LEU A 383 21.77 15.52 -18.67
C LEU A 383 21.01 16.65 -19.39
N HIS A 384 20.05 17.19 -18.69
CA HIS A 384 19.25 18.34 -19.13
C HIS A 384 19.30 19.42 -18.07
N GLU A 385 19.38 20.68 -18.53
CA GLU A 385 19.37 21.83 -17.63
C GLU A 385 18.00 22.54 -17.70
N HIS A 386 17.60 23.12 -16.56
CA HIS A 386 16.37 23.91 -16.45
C HIS A 386 15.09 23.18 -16.88
N VAL A 387 14.83 22.06 -16.23
CA VAL A 387 13.66 21.23 -16.50
C VAL A 387 12.51 21.61 -15.57
N VAL A 388 11.33 21.78 -16.15
CA VAL A 388 10.09 22.03 -15.44
C VAL A 388 9.14 20.85 -15.65
N SER A 389 8.60 20.28 -14.56
CA SER A 389 7.57 19.24 -14.64
C SER A 389 6.17 19.82 -14.43
N PHE A 390 5.22 19.25 -15.17
CA PHE A 390 3.80 19.52 -15.04
C PHE A 390 3.07 18.22 -14.73
N ASP A 391 2.07 18.25 -13.85
CA ASP A 391 1.29 17.10 -13.42
C ASP A 391 -0.22 17.32 -13.57
N LEU A 392 -0.94 16.27 -13.99
CA LEU A 392 -2.39 16.29 -14.12
C LEU A 392 -3.06 15.91 -12.80
N ASN A 393 -3.86 16.81 -12.27
CA ASN A 393 -4.62 16.57 -11.06
C ASN A 393 -5.61 15.41 -11.22
N SER A 394 -5.32 14.27 -10.58
CA SER A 394 -6.23 13.10 -10.51
C SER A 394 -6.72 12.67 -11.91
N LEU A 395 -5.81 12.39 -12.84
CA LEU A 395 -6.11 12.14 -14.26
C LEU A 395 -7.31 11.21 -14.50
N TYR A 396 -7.31 9.97 -13.97
CA TYR A 396 -8.39 9.02 -14.25
C TYR A 396 -9.73 9.41 -13.61
N PRO A 397 -9.81 9.88 -12.36
CA PRO A 397 -11.02 10.48 -11.81
C PRO A 397 -11.58 11.63 -12.68
N SER A 398 -10.71 12.52 -13.15
CA SER A 398 -11.09 13.64 -14.01
C SER A 398 -11.64 13.17 -15.37
N ILE A 399 -11.04 12.16 -15.98
CA ILE A 399 -11.52 11.53 -17.22
C ILE A 399 -12.92 10.93 -17.02
N ILE A 400 -13.14 10.20 -15.93
CA ILE A 400 -14.43 9.59 -15.61
C ILE A 400 -15.52 10.67 -15.51
N MET A 401 -15.23 11.78 -14.83
CA MET A 401 -16.17 12.90 -14.69
C MET A 401 -16.39 13.62 -16.02
N GLN A 402 -15.31 13.93 -16.73
CA GLN A 402 -15.34 14.75 -17.95
C GLN A 402 -16.11 14.10 -19.09
N TYR A 403 -15.92 12.80 -19.30
CA TYR A 403 -16.54 12.06 -20.40
C TYR A 403 -17.72 11.19 -19.96
N ASN A 404 -18.23 11.41 -18.75
CA ASN A 404 -19.39 10.71 -18.22
C ASN A 404 -19.29 9.17 -18.26
N MET A 405 -18.10 8.64 -17.94
CA MET A 405 -17.83 7.21 -18.06
C MET A 405 -18.44 6.40 -16.93
N SER A 406 -19.53 5.70 -17.22
CA SER A 406 -20.26 4.86 -16.25
C SER A 406 -20.97 3.70 -17.00
N PRO A 407 -21.23 2.57 -16.35
CA PRO A 407 -21.91 1.43 -17.00
C PRO A 407 -23.24 1.79 -17.63
N GLU A 408 -24.04 2.64 -17.00
CA GLU A 408 -25.37 3.06 -17.49
C GLU A 408 -25.35 4.20 -18.52
N THR A 409 -24.19 4.82 -18.73
CA THR A 409 -24.04 5.87 -19.74
C THR A 409 -23.38 5.38 -21.02
N ILE A 410 -22.83 4.16 -21.02
CA ILE A 410 -22.22 3.58 -22.22
C ILE A 410 -23.29 3.36 -23.30
N GLU A 411 -23.05 3.86 -24.49
CA GLU A 411 -23.94 3.68 -25.64
C GLU A 411 -23.57 2.38 -26.38
N ASN A 412 -24.32 1.31 -26.09
CA ASN A 412 -24.05 0.01 -26.67
C ASN A 412 -24.16 0.03 -28.21
N GLY A 413 -23.15 -0.55 -28.88
CA GLY A 413 -23.10 -0.61 -30.34
C GLY A 413 -22.70 0.71 -31.04
N LYS A 414 -22.47 1.79 -30.29
CA LYS A 414 -22.03 3.08 -30.84
C LYS A 414 -20.56 3.30 -30.53
N VAL A 415 -19.70 3.01 -31.48
CA VAL A 415 -18.25 3.21 -31.40
C VAL A 415 -17.80 4.02 -32.59
N ILE A 416 -17.10 5.10 -32.35
CA ILE A 416 -16.52 5.95 -33.40
C ILE A 416 -15.11 5.44 -33.67
N PRO A 417 -14.76 5.08 -34.91
CA PRO A 417 -13.43 4.60 -35.24
C PRO A 417 -12.44 5.77 -35.20
N ILE A 418 -11.83 5.97 -34.03
CA ILE A 418 -10.82 6.99 -33.81
C ILE A 418 -9.42 6.37 -33.71
N ASN A 419 -8.43 7.18 -34.02
CA ASN A 419 -7.04 6.89 -33.82
C ASN A 419 -6.39 8.09 -33.13
N ILE A 420 -5.75 7.85 -31.98
CA ILE A 420 -5.15 8.92 -31.15
C ILE A 420 -4.16 9.74 -31.97
N ASP A 421 -3.27 9.10 -32.77
CA ASP A 421 -2.26 9.80 -33.56
C ASP A 421 -2.90 10.72 -34.57
N LYS A 422 -3.96 10.28 -35.26
CA LYS A 422 -4.70 11.15 -36.20
C LYS A 422 -5.36 12.35 -35.52
N ILE A 423 -5.91 12.12 -34.30
CA ILE A 423 -6.50 13.24 -33.52
C ILE A 423 -5.42 14.25 -33.16
N LEU A 424 -4.24 13.81 -32.77
CA LEU A 424 -3.10 14.68 -32.50
C LEU A 424 -2.63 15.47 -33.73
N ASP A 425 -2.79 14.89 -34.94
CA ASP A 425 -2.51 15.51 -36.21
C ASP A 425 -3.66 16.45 -36.70
N GLY A 426 -4.70 16.63 -35.88
CA GLY A 426 -5.80 17.57 -36.17
C GLY A 426 -7.03 16.94 -36.83
N TYR A 427 -7.12 15.59 -36.91
CA TYR A 427 -8.34 14.93 -37.41
C TYR A 427 -9.50 15.16 -36.46
N THR A 428 -10.62 15.59 -37.04
CA THR A 428 -11.90 15.78 -36.35
C THR A 428 -12.94 14.78 -36.84
N PHE A 429 -13.90 14.46 -35.97
CA PHE A 429 -14.96 13.50 -36.25
C PHE A 429 -16.31 13.98 -35.70
N ASP A 430 -17.39 13.50 -36.26
CA ASP A 430 -18.72 13.76 -35.71
C ASP A 430 -18.98 12.80 -34.54
N ARG A 431 -19.24 13.34 -33.38
CA ARG A 431 -19.53 12.61 -32.12
C ARG A 431 -21.01 12.31 -31.93
N ASN A 432 -21.89 12.77 -32.84
CA ASN A 432 -23.33 12.54 -32.81
C ASN A 432 -23.96 12.79 -31.40
N GLY A 433 -23.55 13.89 -30.76
CA GLY A 433 -24.08 14.30 -29.45
C GLY A 433 -23.54 13.53 -28.23
N SER A 434 -22.64 12.58 -28.42
CA SER A 434 -22.06 11.77 -27.32
C SER A 434 -20.77 12.39 -26.81
N ALA A 435 -20.38 12.00 -25.59
CA ALA A 435 -18.99 12.07 -25.13
C ALA A 435 -18.24 10.82 -25.61
N VAL A 436 -16.99 11.00 -26.06
CA VAL A 436 -16.22 9.94 -26.72
C VAL A 436 -14.95 9.62 -25.93
N GLY A 437 -14.78 8.37 -25.55
CA GLY A 437 -13.55 7.89 -24.94
C GLY A 437 -12.41 7.72 -25.94
N GLY A 438 -11.18 7.66 -25.46
CA GLY A 438 -9.98 7.51 -26.29
C GLY A 438 -9.92 6.21 -27.12
N ASN A 439 -10.77 5.23 -26.85
CA ASN A 439 -10.98 4.03 -27.66
C ASN A 439 -12.15 4.15 -28.64
N GLY A 440 -12.77 5.33 -28.76
CA GLY A 440 -13.93 5.59 -29.62
C GLY A 440 -15.27 5.17 -29.03
N GLN A 441 -15.31 4.58 -27.83
CA GLN A 441 -16.57 4.25 -27.16
C GLN A 441 -17.35 5.51 -26.83
N CYS A 442 -18.64 5.53 -27.18
CA CYS A 442 -19.53 6.63 -26.89
C CYS A 442 -20.22 6.50 -25.54
N PHE A 443 -20.39 7.62 -24.85
CA PHE A 443 -21.11 7.77 -23.59
C PHE A 443 -22.18 8.84 -23.73
N SER A 444 -23.36 8.53 -23.17
CA SER A 444 -24.51 9.47 -23.23
C SER A 444 -24.21 10.74 -22.43
N THR A 445 -24.61 11.87 -22.97
CA THR A 445 -24.50 13.19 -22.31
C THR A 445 -25.82 13.66 -21.70
N SER A 446 -26.91 12.88 -21.86
CA SER A 446 -28.26 13.27 -21.45
C SER A 446 -28.47 13.28 -19.94
N LYS A 447 -27.77 12.40 -19.23
CA LYS A 447 -27.83 12.25 -17.78
C LYS A 447 -26.44 11.95 -17.22
N ARG A 448 -26.09 12.56 -16.09
CA ARG A 448 -24.84 12.28 -15.39
C ARG A 448 -24.85 10.85 -14.81
N GLY A 449 -23.81 10.10 -15.08
CA GLY A 449 -23.65 8.74 -14.60
C GLY A 449 -23.35 8.64 -13.11
N MET A 450 -23.57 7.46 -12.54
CA MET A 450 -23.31 7.20 -11.13
C MET A 450 -21.82 7.30 -10.77
N MET A 451 -20.91 6.77 -11.61
CA MET A 451 -19.48 6.84 -11.35
C MET A 451 -18.96 8.28 -11.34
N PRO A 452 -19.23 9.11 -12.36
CA PRO A 452 -18.92 10.54 -12.33
C PRO A 452 -19.47 11.27 -11.11
N THR A 453 -20.71 10.97 -10.70
CA THR A 453 -21.35 11.60 -9.54
C THR A 453 -20.63 11.22 -8.25
N LEU A 454 -20.37 9.93 -8.02
CA LEU A 454 -19.67 9.46 -6.82
C LEU A 454 -18.23 9.97 -6.73
N VAL A 455 -17.54 10.05 -7.87
CA VAL A 455 -16.18 10.61 -7.93
C VAL A 455 -16.18 12.09 -7.58
N ASP A 456 -17.14 12.86 -8.11
CA ASP A 456 -17.27 14.30 -7.87
C ASP A 456 -17.62 14.59 -6.40
N ASP A 457 -18.56 13.83 -5.83
CA ASP A 457 -18.94 13.94 -4.42
C ASP A 457 -17.72 13.70 -3.50
N LEU A 458 -16.97 12.62 -3.75
CA LEU A 458 -15.77 12.28 -2.97
C LEU A 458 -14.64 13.32 -3.19
N TYR A 459 -14.44 13.77 -4.40
CA TYR A 459 -13.42 14.78 -4.71
C TYR A 459 -13.73 16.10 -4.01
N SER A 460 -14.98 16.57 -4.11
CA SER A 460 -15.44 17.79 -3.46
C SER A 460 -15.34 17.73 -1.93
N GLU A 461 -15.73 16.59 -1.34
CA GLU A 461 -15.58 16.37 0.08
C GLU A 461 -14.10 16.42 0.50
N ARG A 462 -13.21 15.78 -0.26
CA ARG A 462 -11.76 15.82 0.00
C ARG A 462 -11.19 17.23 -0.02
N VAL A 463 -11.61 18.05 -0.98
CA VAL A 463 -11.17 19.45 -1.08
C VAL A 463 -11.56 20.24 0.18
N VAL A 464 -12.80 20.08 0.66
CA VAL A 464 -13.27 20.73 1.89
C VAL A 464 -12.46 20.27 3.11
N ILE A 465 -12.26 18.96 3.29
CA ILE A 465 -11.50 18.41 4.42
C ILE A 465 -10.04 18.87 4.37
N LYS A 466 -9.41 18.84 3.17
CA LYS A 466 -8.03 19.33 3.02
C LYS A 466 -7.90 20.80 3.39
N LYS A 467 -8.88 21.63 3.04
CA LYS A 467 -8.91 23.03 3.46
C LYS A 467 -9.01 23.18 4.97
N GLN A 468 -9.92 22.45 5.61
CA GLN A 468 -10.05 22.43 7.09
C GLN A 468 -8.75 22.00 7.77
N MET A 469 -8.06 20.99 7.24
CA MET A 469 -6.74 20.56 7.73
C MET A 469 -5.71 21.69 7.65
N ILE A 470 -5.62 22.35 6.48
CA ILE A 470 -4.68 23.45 6.29
C ILE A 470 -4.99 24.64 7.21
N ASP A 471 -6.26 24.96 7.39
CA ASP A 471 -6.69 26.05 8.28
C ASP A 471 -6.33 25.71 9.74
N ALA A 472 -6.52 24.46 10.17
CA ALA A 472 -6.09 24.00 11.49
C ALA A 472 -4.55 24.00 11.65
N GLN A 473 -3.79 23.65 10.61
CA GLN A 473 -2.32 23.76 10.61
C GLN A 473 -1.84 25.21 10.75
N LYS A 474 -2.51 26.17 10.13
CA LYS A 474 -2.23 27.60 10.31
C LYS A 474 -2.59 28.06 11.73
N GLU A 475 -3.72 27.60 12.29
CA GLU A 475 -4.09 27.90 13.67
C GLU A 475 -3.04 27.37 14.65
N LEU A 476 -2.48 26.17 14.40
CA LEU A 476 -1.44 25.55 15.22
C LEU A 476 -0.17 26.46 15.33
N GLN A 477 0.21 27.09 14.22
CA GLN A 477 1.38 27.99 14.19
C GLN A 477 1.18 29.25 15.08
N ASN A 478 -0.06 29.60 15.39
CA ASN A 478 -0.40 30.79 16.16
C ASN A 478 -0.80 30.47 17.63
N VAL A 479 -0.64 29.22 18.08
CA VAL A 479 -0.94 28.83 19.47
C VAL A 479 0.13 29.40 20.40
N VAL A 480 -0.33 30.04 21.48
CA VAL A 480 0.58 30.58 22.50
C VAL A 480 1.30 29.44 23.22
N PRO A 481 2.64 29.50 23.37
CA PRO A 481 3.39 28.51 24.11
C PRO A 481 2.83 28.34 25.54
N GLY A 482 2.36 27.13 25.87
CA GLY A 482 1.82 26.80 27.21
C GLY A 482 0.34 26.41 27.24
N ASP A 483 -0.44 26.70 26.21
CA ASP A 483 -1.84 26.26 26.10
C ASP A 483 -1.94 24.83 25.60
N LYS A 484 -1.65 23.88 26.49
CA LYS A 484 -1.60 22.44 26.16
C LYS A 484 -2.94 21.88 25.68
N GLN A 485 -4.07 22.39 26.22
CA GLN A 485 -5.39 21.91 25.82
C GLN A 485 -5.73 22.33 24.40
N LYS A 486 -5.49 23.59 24.05
CA LYS A 486 -5.72 24.11 22.70
C LYS A 486 -4.79 23.46 21.68
N LEU A 487 -3.53 23.21 22.04
CA LEU A 487 -2.57 22.47 21.21
C LEU A 487 -3.10 21.08 20.89
N TYR A 488 -3.50 20.32 21.92
CA TYR A 488 -4.06 18.98 21.77
C TYR A 488 -5.32 18.95 20.89
N ASP A 489 -6.25 19.88 21.09
CA ASP A 489 -7.50 19.95 20.31
C ASP A 489 -7.22 20.25 18.82
N ILE A 490 -6.26 21.13 18.53
CA ILE A 490 -5.89 21.46 17.14
C ILE A 490 -5.15 20.28 16.49
N GLU A 491 -4.16 19.68 17.15
CA GLU A 491 -3.45 18.51 16.65
C GLU A 491 -4.40 17.34 16.36
N ARG A 492 -5.38 17.12 17.22
CA ARG A 492 -6.44 16.13 17.01
C ARG A 492 -7.27 16.43 15.77
N ARG A 493 -7.69 17.71 15.55
CA ARG A 493 -8.44 18.12 14.34
C ARG A 493 -7.61 17.89 13.08
N ILE A 494 -6.32 18.20 13.11
CA ILE A 494 -5.40 17.95 12.00
C ILE A 494 -5.32 16.46 11.70
N SER A 495 -5.07 15.62 12.70
CA SER A 495 -4.97 14.16 12.54
C SER A 495 -6.25 13.53 11.99
N VAL A 496 -7.41 13.93 12.49
CA VAL A 496 -8.71 13.45 11.99
C VAL A 496 -8.91 13.84 10.52
N ALA A 497 -8.67 15.10 10.17
CA ALA A 497 -8.82 15.59 8.81
C ALA A 497 -7.81 14.93 7.85
N GLU A 498 -6.59 14.68 8.31
CA GLU A 498 -5.56 13.98 7.53
C GLU A 498 -5.98 12.54 7.21
N ASN A 499 -6.46 11.78 8.19
CA ASN A 499 -6.96 10.42 7.98
C ASN A 499 -8.17 10.40 7.05
N GLN A 500 -9.12 11.32 7.21
CA GLN A 500 -10.29 11.43 6.35
C GLN A 500 -9.93 11.75 4.90
N GLN A 501 -9.09 12.78 4.65
CA GLN A 501 -8.69 13.12 3.29
C GLN A 501 -7.84 12.02 2.64
N MET A 502 -7.03 11.30 3.43
CA MET A 502 -6.23 10.18 2.94
C MET A 502 -7.12 8.99 2.56
N ALA A 503 -8.11 8.65 3.38
CA ALA A 503 -9.09 7.61 3.05
C ALA A 503 -9.81 7.90 1.73
N ILE A 504 -10.27 9.13 1.53
CA ILE A 504 -10.93 9.54 0.27
C ILE A 504 -9.94 9.49 -0.90
N LYS A 505 -8.69 9.94 -0.72
CA LYS A 505 -7.65 9.84 -1.76
C LYS A 505 -7.41 8.39 -2.19
N ILE A 506 -7.33 7.47 -1.23
CA ILE A 506 -7.16 6.03 -1.52
C ILE A 506 -8.37 5.48 -2.27
N LEU A 507 -9.59 5.84 -1.86
CA LEU A 507 -10.81 5.44 -2.56
C LEU A 507 -10.80 5.93 -4.01
N LEU A 508 -10.61 7.21 -4.26
CA LEU A 508 -10.57 7.80 -5.60
C LEU A 508 -9.53 7.11 -6.50
N ASN A 509 -8.31 6.94 -6.01
CA ASN A 509 -7.24 6.28 -6.76
C ASN A 509 -7.50 4.78 -7.01
N SER A 510 -8.30 4.14 -6.18
CA SER A 510 -8.62 2.72 -6.29
C SER A 510 -9.79 2.41 -7.25
N LEU A 511 -10.61 3.41 -7.61
CA LEU A 511 -11.79 3.19 -8.46
C LEU A 511 -11.43 2.61 -9.82
N TYR A 512 -10.46 3.22 -10.51
CA TYR A 512 -9.99 2.69 -11.79
C TYR A 512 -9.50 1.25 -11.66
N GLY A 513 -8.75 0.92 -10.59
CA GLY A 513 -8.30 -0.43 -10.29
C GLY A 513 -9.46 -1.41 -10.06
N ALA A 514 -10.55 -0.96 -9.41
CA ALA A 514 -11.77 -1.74 -9.26
C ALA A 514 -12.46 -1.95 -10.62
N MET A 515 -12.67 -0.89 -11.40
CA MET A 515 -13.31 -0.94 -12.73
C MET A 515 -12.54 -1.83 -13.72
N GLY A 516 -11.23 -1.94 -13.59
CA GLY A 516 -10.38 -2.84 -14.39
C GLY A 516 -10.29 -4.28 -13.86
N ASN A 517 -11.00 -4.62 -12.78
CA ASN A 517 -10.96 -5.94 -12.16
C ASN A 517 -12.16 -6.77 -12.56
N LYS A 518 -11.93 -7.93 -13.22
CA LYS A 518 -13.00 -8.84 -13.70
C LYS A 518 -13.96 -9.36 -12.61
N TYR A 519 -13.55 -9.31 -11.34
CA TYR A 519 -14.39 -9.71 -10.20
C TYR A 519 -15.24 -8.58 -9.64
N PHE A 520 -15.10 -7.37 -10.19
CA PHE A 520 -15.94 -6.25 -9.81
C PHE A 520 -17.28 -6.31 -10.53
N ARG A 521 -18.38 -6.12 -9.83
CA ARG A 521 -19.76 -6.17 -10.35
C ARG A 521 -19.95 -5.28 -11.58
N PHE A 522 -19.38 -4.09 -11.53
CA PHE A 522 -19.49 -3.07 -12.58
C PHE A 522 -18.29 -3.04 -13.55
N PHE A 523 -17.53 -4.15 -13.60
CA PHE A 523 -16.46 -4.27 -14.58
C PHE A 523 -17.02 -4.22 -16.00
N ASP A 524 -16.50 -3.31 -16.80
CA ASP A 524 -16.65 -3.28 -18.25
C ASP A 524 -15.33 -2.89 -18.89
N GLN A 525 -14.77 -3.81 -19.68
CA GLN A 525 -13.45 -3.59 -20.29
C GLN A 525 -13.44 -2.37 -21.23
N ARG A 526 -14.56 -2.08 -21.90
CA ARG A 526 -14.67 -0.91 -22.81
C ARG A 526 -14.49 0.40 -22.05
N ILE A 527 -15.05 0.48 -20.83
CA ILE A 527 -14.90 1.65 -19.95
C ILE A 527 -13.46 1.74 -19.42
N ALA A 528 -12.91 0.63 -18.95
CA ALA A 528 -11.55 0.60 -18.43
C ALA A 528 -10.52 1.02 -19.50
N GLU A 529 -10.69 0.55 -20.72
CA GLU A 529 -9.86 0.93 -21.87
C GLU A 529 -10.12 2.39 -22.31
N ALA A 530 -11.38 2.85 -22.30
CA ALA A 530 -11.71 4.23 -22.57
C ALA A 530 -10.97 5.19 -21.62
N ILE A 531 -10.92 4.87 -20.32
CA ILE A 531 -10.21 5.68 -19.33
C ILE A 531 -8.71 5.77 -19.64
N THR A 532 -8.05 4.64 -19.89
CA THR A 532 -6.60 4.66 -20.16
C THR A 532 -6.23 5.31 -21.48
N LEU A 533 -6.98 5.05 -22.53
CA LEU A 533 -6.71 5.65 -23.83
C LEU A 533 -7.08 7.14 -23.87
N SER A 534 -8.11 7.57 -23.12
CA SER A 534 -8.34 8.99 -22.91
C SER A 534 -7.20 9.66 -22.14
N GLY A 535 -6.63 8.97 -21.15
CA GLY A 535 -5.42 9.44 -20.45
C GLY A 535 -4.23 9.60 -21.38
N GLN A 536 -3.98 8.60 -22.23
CA GLN A 536 -2.94 8.68 -23.25
C GLN A 536 -3.16 9.87 -24.21
N LEU A 537 -4.39 10.07 -24.69
CA LEU A 537 -4.73 11.19 -25.55
C LEU A 537 -4.51 12.52 -24.83
N THR A 538 -4.96 12.65 -23.58
CA THR A 538 -4.85 13.89 -22.79
C THR A 538 -3.41 14.31 -22.57
N ILE A 539 -2.53 13.41 -22.18
CA ILE A 539 -1.13 13.77 -21.92
C ILE A 539 -0.35 14.06 -23.22
N ARG A 540 -0.62 13.31 -24.29
CA ARG A 540 -0.01 13.55 -25.60
C ARG A 540 -0.54 14.81 -26.27
N TRP A 541 -1.79 15.20 -26.01
CA TRP A 541 -2.36 16.47 -26.47
C TRP A 541 -1.62 17.66 -25.84
N ALA A 542 -1.31 17.57 -24.54
CA ALA A 542 -0.49 18.56 -23.86
C ALA A 542 0.93 18.67 -24.45
N GLU A 543 1.56 17.54 -24.75
CA GLU A 543 2.86 17.48 -25.43
C GLU A 543 2.84 18.25 -26.76
N VAL A 544 1.86 17.97 -27.61
CA VAL A 544 1.72 18.65 -28.92
C VAL A 544 1.49 20.16 -28.74
N ALA A 545 0.63 20.54 -27.79
CA ALA A 545 0.32 21.95 -27.53
C ALA A 545 1.55 22.75 -27.06
N LEU A 546 2.29 22.20 -26.09
CA LEU A 546 3.49 22.84 -25.57
C LEU A 546 4.61 22.91 -26.61
N ASN A 547 4.86 21.84 -27.34
CA ASN A 547 5.85 21.85 -28.41
C ASN A 547 5.52 22.87 -29.51
N ARG A 548 4.24 22.93 -29.92
CA ARG A 548 3.77 23.95 -30.89
C ARG A 548 4.01 25.37 -30.39
N TYR A 549 3.68 25.63 -29.13
CA TYR A 549 3.86 26.96 -28.53
C TYR A 549 5.33 27.33 -28.40
N LEU A 550 6.16 26.43 -27.83
CA LEU A 550 7.60 26.69 -27.64
C LEU A 550 8.33 26.84 -28.97
N ASN A 551 8.07 25.98 -29.96
CA ASN A 551 8.66 26.12 -31.28
C ASN A 551 8.32 27.45 -31.96
N LYS A 552 7.06 27.92 -31.79
CA LYS A 552 6.68 29.25 -32.28
C LYS A 552 7.42 30.39 -31.58
N VAL A 553 7.58 30.32 -30.24
CA VAL A 553 8.26 31.36 -29.44
C VAL A 553 9.76 31.38 -29.72
N MET A 554 10.37 30.20 -29.80
CA MET A 554 11.82 30.04 -29.99
C MET A 554 12.24 30.04 -31.45
N ASN A 555 11.31 30.05 -32.39
CA ASN A 555 11.54 29.91 -33.82
C ASN A 555 12.40 28.68 -34.16
N THR A 556 12.02 27.53 -33.64
CA THR A 556 12.71 26.24 -33.79
C THR A 556 11.75 25.14 -34.22
N ASP A 557 12.29 23.95 -34.51
CA ASP A 557 11.53 22.72 -34.71
C ASP A 557 12.14 21.63 -33.81
N THR A 558 11.94 21.77 -32.51
CA THR A 558 12.56 20.93 -31.47
C THR A 558 11.47 20.28 -30.59
N ASP A 559 11.73 19.07 -30.15
CA ASP A 559 10.91 18.43 -29.12
C ASP A 559 11.42 18.84 -27.73
N TYR A 560 10.70 19.75 -27.09
CA TYR A 560 11.02 20.24 -25.75
C TYR A 560 10.54 19.30 -24.64
N ILE A 561 9.67 18.33 -24.97
CA ILE A 561 9.13 17.38 -23.99
C ILE A 561 10.03 16.16 -23.91
N ILE A 562 10.96 16.18 -22.98
CA ILE A 562 12.00 15.15 -22.85
C ILE A 562 11.53 13.86 -22.23
N ALA A 563 10.41 13.87 -21.47
CA ALA A 563 9.83 12.65 -20.88
C ALA A 563 8.36 12.86 -20.56
N ILE A 564 7.59 11.75 -20.58
CA ILE A 564 6.21 11.67 -20.12
C ILE A 564 6.03 10.39 -19.31
N ASP A 565 5.34 10.46 -18.17
CA ASP A 565 4.94 9.29 -17.40
C ASP A 565 3.49 9.41 -16.92
N THR A 566 2.57 8.84 -17.68
CA THR A 566 1.15 8.67 -17.40
C THR A 566 0.39 10.02 -17.26
N ASP A 567 0.64 10.78 -16.22
CA ASP A 567 -0.02 12.03 -15.81
C ASP A 567 0.95 13.22 -15.69
N SER A 568 2.24 12.96 -15.81
CA SER A 568 3.27 14.00 -15.74
C SER A 568 4.08 14.12 -17.03
N LEU A 569 4.45 15.35 -17.38
CA LEU A 569 5.38 15.66 -18.47
C LEU A 569 6.52 16.56 -18.01
N TYR A 570 7.66 16.46 -18.68
CA TYR A 570 8.90 17.14 -18.33
C TYR A 570 9.37 17.97 -19.53
N VAL A 571 9.45 19.28 -19.33
CA VAL A 571 9.82 20.25 -20.36
C VAL A 571 11.24 20.73 -20.16
N ASN A 572 12.08 20.58 -21.15
CA ASN A 572 13.42 21.18 -21.16
C ASN A 572 13.34 22.67 -21.60
N LEU A 573 13.54 23.56 -20.65
CA LEU A 573 13.57 25.00 -20.88
C LEU A 573 14.99 25.60 -20.85
N GLY A 574 16.03 24.76 -20.88
CA GLY A 574 17.42 25.18 -20.98
C GLY A 574 17.67 26.17 -22.13
N PRO A 575 17.29 25.89 -23.36
CA PRO A 575 17.45 26.81 -24.49
C PRO A 575 16.76 28.16 -24.27
N LEU A 576 15.62 28.20 -23.60
CA LEU A 576 14.91 29.44 -23.27
C LEU A 576 15.69 30.26 -22.19
N VAL A 577 16.21 29.59 -21.18
CA VAL A 577 17.03 30.23 -20.14
C VAL A 577 18.33 30.78 -20.72
N GLU A 578 19.00 30.03 -21.59
CA GLU A 578 20.20 30.47 -22.29
C GLU A 578 19.93 31.73 -23.14
N GLN A 579 18.84 31.75 -23.90
CA GLN A 579 18.47 32.86 -24.75
C GLN A 579 18.14 34.13 -23.94
N VAL A 580 17.40 34.00 -22.83
CA VAL A 580 16.94 35.13 -22.01
C VAL A 580 17.99 35.56 -20.99
N ASN A 581 18.83 34.65 -20.54
CA ASN A 581 19.86 34.80 -19.50
C ASN A 581 19.35 35.54 -18.24
N PRO A 582 18.32 35.04 -17.57
CA PRO A 582 17.71 35.68 -16.42
C PRO A 582 18.63 35.65 -15.20
N SER A 583 18.60 36.71 -14.35
CA SER A 583 19.41 36.78 -13.11
C SER A 583 19.04 35.67 -12.10
N ASN A 584 17.79 35.23 -12.11
CA ASN A 584 17.33 34.07 -11.30
C ASN A 584 16.53 33.12 -12.20
N PRO A 585 17.16 32.04 -12.70
CA PRO A 585 16.49 31.09 -13.59
C PRO A 585 15.24 30.43 -12.98
N VAL A 586 15.27 30.11 -11.67
CA VAL A 586 14.17 29.40 -11.01
C VAL A 586 12.92 30.30 -10.90
N ASP A 587 13.07 31.59 -10.54
CA ASP A 587 11.96 32.54 -10.50
C ASP A 587 11.44 32.85 -11.90
N PHE A 588 12.33 32.93 -12.88
CA PHE A 588 11.96 33.09 -14.28
C PHE A 588 11.13 31.91 -14.78
N LEU A 589 11.56 30.67 -14.51
CA LEU A 589 10.87 29.45 -14.92
C LEU A 589 9.50 29.31 -14.24
N ASP A 590 9.40 29.68 -12.96
CA ASP A 590 8.12 29.68 -12.22
C ASP A 590 7.12 30.65 -12.89
N LYS A 591 7.57 31.84 -13.26
CA LYS A 591 6.77 32.83 -13.97
C LYS A 591 6.39 32.37 -15.38
N VAL A 592 7.31 31.80 -16.15
CA VAL A 592 7.04 31.24 -17.47
C VAL A 592 6.03 30.11 -17.38
N ALA A 593 6.20 29.20 -16.42
CA ALA A 593 5.27 28.09 -16.22
C ALA A 593 3.84 28.60 -15.92
N SER A 594 3.70 29.47 -14.92
CA SER A 594 2.38 29.93 -14.45
C SER A 594 1.69 30.91 -15.40
N GLU A 595 2.44 31.86 -16.01
CA GLU A 595 1.86 32.93 -16.84
C GLU A 595 1.75 32.60 -18.34
N LYS A 596 2.53 31.61 -18.82
CA LYS A 596 2.59 31.27 -20.24
C LYS A 596 2.20 29.82 -20.51
N LEU A 597 2.84 28.83 -19.88
CA LEU A 597 2.62 27.43 -20.23
C LEU A 597 1.33 26.85 -19.65
N GLU A 598 0.94 27.18 -18.41
CA GLU A 598 -0.33 26.75 -17.84
C GLU A 598 -1.54 27.30 -18.63
N PRO A 599 -1.59 28.58 -19.07
CA PRO A 599 -2.66 29.05 -19.94
C PRO A 599 -2.73 28.31 -21.29
N VAL A 600 -1.59 27.99 -21.91
CA VAL A 600 -1.53 27.20 -23.16
C VAL A 600 -2.12 25.81 -22.94
N LEU A 601 -1.76 25.15 -21.84
CA LEU A 601 -2.31 23.85 -21.47
C LEU A 601 -3.81 23.91 -21.20
N SER A 602 -4.27 24.96 -20.48
CA SER A 602 -5.70 25.16 -20.21
C SER A 602 -6.51 25.34 -21.50
N GLN A 603 -6.00 26.14 -22.44
CA GLN A 603 -6.63 26.30 -23.72
C GLN A 603 -6.66 25.01 -24.53
N ALA A 604 -5.55 24.29 -24.57
CA ALA A 604 -5.45 23.00 -25.26
C ALA A 604 -6.44 21.97 -24.71
N TYR A 605 -6.58 21.89 -23.38
CA TYR A 605 -7.57 21.00 -22.79
C TYR A 605 -9.02 21.40 -23.05
N GLN A 606 -9.30 22.69 -23.13
CA GLN A 606 -10.63 23.20 -23.56
C GLN A 606 -10.94 22.77 -25.00
N GLU A 607 -9.96 22.85 -25.92
CA GLU A 607 -10.09 22.38 -27.28
C GLU A 607 -10.38 20.88 -27.34
N LEU A 608 -9.60 20.05 -26.58
CA LEU A 608 -9.80 18.62 -26.48
C LEU A 608 -11.17 18.28 -25.87
N PHE A 609 -11.58 19.00 -24.82
CA PHE A 609 -12.89 18.87 -24.19
C PHE A 609 -14.02 19.03 -25.19
N CYS A 610 -13.96 20.10 -26.00
CA CYS A 610 -14.94 20.36 -27.04
C CYS A 610 -14.94 19.28 -28.14
N GLN A 611 -13.76 18.85 -28.57
CA GLN A 611 -13.62 17.84 -29.63
C GLN A 611 -14.14 16.47 -29.21
N MET A 612 -13.87 16.06 -28.00
CA MET A 612 -14.27 14.74 -27.46
C MET A 612 -15.68 14.77 -26.84
N GLY A 613 -16.33 15.93 -26.75
CA GLY A 613 -17.68 16.07 -26.21
C GLY A 613 -17.82 15.90 -24.72
N GLY A 614 -16.86 16.40 -23.96
CA GLY A 614 -16.94 16.41 -22.52
C GLY A 614 -18.18 17.14 -22.00
N ILE A 615 -18.68 16.69 -20.83
CA ILE A 615 -19.85 17.31 -20.17
C ILE A 615 -19.44 18.16 -18.95
N ASP A 616 -18.22 18.00 -18.45
CA ASP A 616 -17.74 18.64 -17.23
C ASP A 616 -16.23 18.86 -17.37
N ASP A 617 -15.79 20.09 -17.54
CA ASP A 617 -14.37 20.42 -17.75
C ASP A 617 -13.56 20.25 -16.47
N ARG A 618 -12.72 19.21 -16.45
CA ARG A 618 -11.98 18.78 -15.24
C ARG A 618 -10.47 18.67 -15.43
N MET A 619 -9.96 18.87 -16.67
CA MET A 619 -8.53 18.73 -16.93
C MET A 619 -7.77 19.96 -16.47
N VAL A 620 -7.00 19.80 -15.41
CA VAL A 620 -6.14 20.85 -14.88
C VAL A 620 -4.73 20.31 -14.73
N MET A 621 -3.81 20.84 -15.50
CA MET A 621 -2.38 20.55 -15.40
C MET A 621 -1.66 21.72 -14.76
N LYS A 622 -0.87 21.46 -13.73
CA LYS A 622 -0.14 22.45 -12.96
C LYS A 622 1.35 22.15 -12.93
N ARG A 623 2.14 23.19 -12.79
CA ARG A 623 3.56 23.07 -12.55
C ARG A 623 3.80 22.34 -11.22
N GLU A 624 4.54 21.24 -11.29
CA GLU A 624 4.92 20.43 -10.11
C GLU A 624 6.31 20.84 -9.60
N ALA A 625 7.37 20.58 -10.40
CA ALA A 625 8.75 20.82 -9.97
C ALA A 625 9.52 21.72 -10.95
N ILE A 626 10.47 22.47 -10.39
CA ILE A 626 11.50 23.20 -11.16
C ILE A 626 12.86 22.64 -10.72
N ALA A 627 13.60 22.11 -11.69
CA ALA A 627 14.94 21.59 -11.49
C ALA A 627 15.96 22.33 -12.35
N ASP A 628 17.11 22.65 -11.78
CA ASP A 628 18.24 23.23 -12.54
C ASP A 628 18.94 22.18 -13.38
N ARG A 629 19.07 20.96 -12.86
CA ARG A 629 19.65 19.80 -13.54
C ARG A 629 18.77 18.55 -13.41
N ALA A 630 18.74 17.75 -14.46
CA ALA A 630 17.98 16.53 -14.53
C ALA A 630 18.68 15.49 -15.40
N ILE A 631 18.68 14.24 -14.99
CA ILE A 631 19.30 13.13 -15.72
C ILE A 631 18.27 12.04 -15.95
N TRP A 632 18.07 11.65 -17.22
CA TRP A 632 17.28 10.48 -17.60
C TRP A 632 18.17 9.37 -18.12
N THR A 633 17.96 8.14 -17.66
CA THR A 633 18.67 6.94 -18.15
C THR A 633 17.75 5.99 -18.92
N ALA A 634 16.46 5.98 -18.60
CA ALA A 634 15.43 5.15 -19.26
C ALA A 634 14.03 5.60 -18.81
N LYS A 635 12.98 4.99 -19.39
CA LYS A 635 11.59 5.16 -18.90
C LYS A 635 11.51 4.91 -17.40
N LYS A 636 10.90 5.87 -16.67
CA LYS A 636 10.71 5.82 -15.21
C LYS A 636 12.01 5.78 -14.41
N ARG A 637 13.16 6.17 -14.99
CA ARG A 637 14.47 6.17 -14.35
C ARG A 637 15.14 7.53 -14.53
N TYR A 638 15.03 8.39 -13.52
CA TYR A 638 15.57 9.75 -13.58
C TYR A 638 15.93 10.32 -12.21
N ILE A 639 16.72 11.38 -12.24
CA ILE A 639 17.12 12.18 -11.08
C ILE A 639 16.90 13.66 -11.43
N LEU A 640 16.22 14.39 -10.55
CA LEU A 640 16.03 15.85 -10.64
C LEU A 640 16.64 16.52 -9.42
N ASN A 641 17.36 17.62 -9.63
CA ASN A 641 17.80 18.52 -8.57
C ASN A 641 16.76 19.65 -8.41
N VAL A 642 15.79 19.45 -7.53
CA VAL A 642 14.57 20.26 -7.42
C VAL A 642 14.77 21.45 -6.52
N HIS A 643 14.56 22.65 -7.03
CA HIS A 643 14.58 23.92 -6.31
C HIS A 643 13.22 24.37 -5.80
N ASP A 644 12.16 24.01 -6.51
CA ASP A 644 10.77 24.32 -6.14
C ASP A 644 9.86 23.11 -6.42
N ASN A 645 8.98 22.80 -5.50
CA ASN A 645 7.97 21.77 -5.67
C ASN A 645 6.59 22.29 -5.26
N GLU A 646 5.65 22.35 -6.18
CA GLU A 646 4.28 22.86 -5.99
C GLU A 646 4.23 24.23 -5.30
N GLY A 647 5.18 25.15 -5.61
CA GLY A 647 5.28 26.47 -5.01
C GLY A 647 6.05 26.52 -3.68
N VAL A 648 6.56 25.39 -3.21
CA VAL A 648 7.46 25.34 -2.04
C VAL A 648 8.90 25.48 -2.51
N ARG A 649 9.47 26.67 -2.30
CA ARG A 649 10.85 26.98 -2.63
C ARG A 649 11.81 26.41 -1.57
N TYR A 650 12.75 25.57 -1.98
CA TYR A 650 13.76 25.00 -1.09
C TYR A 650 14.95 25.94 -0.95
N LYS A 651 15.48 26.07 0.29
CA LYS A 651 16.75 26.81 0.54
C LYS A 651 17.95 26.10 -0.11
N GLU A 652 17.98 24.79 0.01
CA GLU A 652 18.92 23.90 -0.66
C GLU A 652 18.10 22.95 -1.55
N PRO A 653 18.53 22.72 -2.81
CA PRO A 653 17.79 21.85 -3.72
C PRO A 653 17.71 20.43 -3.17
N LYS A 654 16.60 19.75 -3.47
CA LYS A 654 16.35 18.37 -3.05
C LYS A 654 16.36 17.45 -4.26
N LEU A 655 16.98 16.29 -4.11
CA LEU A 655 16.94 15.26 -5.14
C LEU A 655 15.56 14.55 -5.18
N LYS A 656 14.90 14.61 -6.35
CA LYS A 656 13.77 13.73 -6.70
C LYS A 656 14.31 12.58 -7.55
N ILE A 657 14.34 11.36 -6.99
CA ILE A 657 14.91 10.18 -7.64
C ILE A 657 13.78 9.21 -7.93
N MET A 658 13.69 8.71 -9.16
CA MET A 658 12.67 7.74 -9.56
C MET A 658 13.29 6.53 -10.27
N GLY A 659 12.84 5.34 -9.85
CA GLY A 659 13.19 4.06 -10.49
C GLY A 659 14.65 3.62 -10.39
N ILE A 660 15.51 4.38 -9.73
CA ILE A 660 16.95 4.13 -9.56
C ILE A 660 17.20 3.37 -8.25
N GLU A 661 18.29 2.65 -8.18
CA GLU A 661 18.65 1.76 -7.09
C GLU A 661 18.81 2.46 -5.75
N ALA A 662 19.13 3.75 -5.73
CA ALA A 662 19.24 4.59 -4.53
C ALA A 662 17.95 4.68 -3.68
N ILE A 663 16.79 4.38 -4.28
CA ILE A 663 15.49 4.40 -3.57
C ILE A 663 14.83 3.01 -3.50
N LYS A 664 15.44 1.99 -4.11
CA LYS A 664 14.87 0.63 -4.14
C LYS A 664 15.21 -0.12 -2.85
N SER A 665 14.20 -0.70 -2.22
CA SER A 665 14.39 -1.59 -1.05
C SER A 665 15.20 -2.86 -1.34
N SER A 666 15.50 -3.11 -2.60
CA SER A 666 16.33 -4.23 -3.05
C SER A 666 17.83 -3.90 -3.12
N THR A 667 18.22 -2.68 -2.80
CA THR A 667 19.61 -2.23 -2.69
C THR A 667 19.97 -2.11 -1.20
N PRO A 668 21.15 -2.57 -0.76
CA PRO A 668 21.57 -2.43 0.64
C PRO A 668 21.57 -0.98 1.12
N ALA A 669 21.20 -0.74 2.39
CA ALA A 669 21.07 0.62 2.94
C ALA A 669 22.34 1.47 2.80
N PRO A 670 23.55 0.98 3.15
CA PRO A 670 24.77 1.78 2.96
C PRO A 670 25.01 2.18 1.50
N CYS A 671 24.68 1.27 0.55
CA CYS A 671 24.79 1.60 -0.88
C CYS A 671 23.75 2.63 -1.31
N ARG A 672 22.50 2.57 -0.82
CA ARG A 672 21.49 3.58 -1.13
C ARG A 672 21.89 4.97 -0.66
N ASP A 673 22.44 5.05 0.54
CA ASP A 673 22.85 6.33 1.10
C ASP A 673 24.09 6.90 0.37
N ALA A 674 25.05 6.04 0.06
CA ALA A 674 26.21 6.43 -0.75
C ALA A 674 25.80 6.86 -2.18
N LEU A 675 24.82 6.16 -2.81
CA LEU A 675 24.28 6.56 -4.11
C LEU A 675 23.62 7.94 -4.06
N LYS A 676 22.84 8.23 -3.01
CA LYS A 676 22.21 9.56 -2.85
C LYS A 676 23.25 10.66 -2.69
N GLU A 677 24.30 10.44 -1.88
CA GLU A 677 25.40 11.41 -1.75
C GLU A 677 26.14 11.58 -3.08
N LEU A 678 26.46 10.49 -3.79
CA LEU A 678 27.07 10.55 -5.11
C LEU A 678 26.22 11.37 -6.10
N PHE A 679 24.90 11.21 -6.09
CA PHE A 679 24.01 11.98 -6.96
C PHE A 679 24.02 13.48 -6.63
N LYS A 680 24.22 13.87 -5.38
CA LYS A 680 24.42 15.29 -5.02
C LYS A 680 25.73 15.81 -5.61
N VAL A 681 26.80 14.99 -5.61
CA VAL A 681 28.08 15.34 -6.22
C VAL A 681 27.92 15.45 -7.74
N ILE A 682 27.22 14.51 -8.41
CA ILE A 682 26.93 14.57 -9.86
C ILE A 682 26.21 15.87 -10.23
N MET A 683 25.29 16.35 -9.39
CA MET A 683 24.54 17.58 -9.67
C MET A 683 25.35 18.86 -9.49
N LYS A 684 26.47 18.83 -8.78
CA LYS A 684 27.24 20.04 -8.43
C LYS A 684 28.72 19.99 -8.83
N GLY A 685 29.29 18.79 -8.94
CA GLY A 685 30.73 18.55 -9.09
C GLY A 685 31.16 18.12 -10.50
N SER A 686 32.40 17.71 -10.56
CA SER A 686 33.06 17.19 -11.77
C SER A 686 33.09 15.66 -11.78
N GLU A 687 33.48 15.08 -12.90
CA GLU A 687 33.78 13.65 -13.04
C GLU A 687 34.81 13.16 -12.02
N SER A 688 35.91 13.91 -11.84
CA SER A 688 36.96 13.57 -10.88
C SER A 688 36.46 13.56 -9.42
N ASP A 689 35.58 14.51 -9.03
CA ASP A 689 35.02 14.52 -7.67
C ASP A 689 34.18 13.27 -7.43
N ASN A 690 33.46 12.82 -8.46
CA ASN A 690 32.65 11.60 -8.37
C ASN A 690 33.50 10.33 -8.31
N GLN A 691 34.57 10.25 -9.10
CA GLN A 691 35.51 9.12 -9.05
C GLN A 691 36.18 9.01 -7.66
N LYS A 692 36.58 10.13 -7.05
CA LYS A 692 37.08 10.16 -5.65
C LYS A 692 36.04 9.68 -4.66
N ALA A 693 34.79 10.10 -4.79
CA ALA A 693 33.69 9.66 -3.90
C ALA A 693 33.43 8.14 -4.05
N ILE A 694 33.51 7.59 -5.25
CA ILE A 694 33.43 6.16 -5.51
C ILE A 694 34.54 5.40 -4.80
N LEU A 695 35.79 5.85 -4.91
CA LEU A 695 36.94 5.22 -4.26
C LEU A 695 36.83 5.24 -2.75
N GLN A 696 36.47 6.38 -2.16
CA GLN A 696 36.24 6.50 -0.71
C GLN A 696 35.15 5.55 -0.21
N PHE A 697 34.06 5.45 -0.95
CA PHE A 697 33.00 4.52 -0.57
C PHE A 697 33.44 3.05 -0.75
N LYS A 698 34.25 2.72 -1.74
CA LYS A 698 34.80 1.38 -1.93
C LYS A 698 35.62 0.92 -0.71
N GLU A 699 36.48 1.79 -0.19
CA GLU A 699 37.28 1.53 1.02
C GLU A 699 36.37 1.28 2.22
N TYR A 700 35.38 2.14 2.43
CA TYR A 700 34.42 1.97 3.53
C TYR A 700 33.59 0.68 3.37
N PHE A 701 33.13 0.38 2.16
CA PHE A 701 32.32 -0.80 1.84
C PHE A 701 33.04 -2.10 2.24
N GLN A 702 34.35 -2.18 2.06
CA GLN A 702 35.16 -3.34 2.45
C GLN A 702 35.21 -3.58 3.96
N THR A 703 34.90 -2.59 4.79
CA THR A 703 34.83 -2.71 6.25
C THR A 703 33.47 -3.14 6.77
N LEU A 704 32.44 -3.12 5.92
CA LEU A 704 31.07 -3.42 6.33
C LEU A 704 30.83 -4.93 6.50
N PRO A 705 30.01 -5.32 7.48
CA PRO A 705 29.66 -6.73 7.66
C PRO A 705 28.75 -7.25 6.53
N ALA A 706 28.75 -8.56 6.30
CA ALA A 706 28.00 -9.22 5.25
C ALA A 706 26.53 -8.80 5.17
N HIS A 707 25.87 -8.67 6.31
CA HIS A 707 24.44 -8.36 6.37
C HIS A 707 24.10 -6.92 5.94
N ASP A 708 25.05 -5.99 5.99
CA ASP A 708 24.87 -4.60 5.56
C ASP A 708 25.07 -4.41 4.06
N ILE A 709 25.84 -5.28 3.42
CA ILE A 709 26.16 -5.21 1.99
C ILE A 709 25.38 -6.21 1.13
N ALA A 710 24.73 -7.19 1.76
CA ALA A 710 23.96 -8.22 1.07
C ALA A 710 22.67 -7.65 0.44
N PHE A 711 22.29 -8.19 -0.73
CA PHE A 711 21.08 -7.81 -1.45
C PHE A 711 19.81 -8.24 -0.74
N PRO A 712 18.91 -7.32 -0.33
CA PRO A 712 17.57 -7.68 0.10
C PRO A 712 16.71 -8.10 -1.11
N ARG A 713 16.08 -9.28 -1.06
CA ARG A 713 15.19 -9.78 -2.12
C ARG A 713 14.03 -10.59 -1.54
N GLY A 714 12.85 -10.46 -2.14
CA GLY A 714 11.75 -11.38 -1.91
C GLY A 714 11.97 -12.68 -2.69
N VAL A 715 11.72 -13.82 -2.06
CA VAL A 715 11.89 -15.13 -2.66
C VAL A 715 10.53 -15.74 -3.01
N SER A 716 10.36 -16.17 -4.25
CA SER A 716 9.15 -16.83 -4.72
C SER A 716 9.50 -18.12 -5.47
N ASN A 717 8.56 -19.06 -5.52
CA ASN A 717 8.67 -20.33 -6.25
C ASN A 717 9.87 -21.21 -5.82
N VAL A 718 10.26 -21.14 -4.55
CA VAL A 718 11.36 -21.93 -3.98
C VAL A 718 11.18 -23.43 -4.26
N THR A 719 9.97 -23.95 -4.04
CA THR A 719 9.63 -25.36 -4.30
C THR A 719 9.67 -25.72 -5.78
N GLU A 720 9.25 -24.82 -6.66
CA GLU A 720 9.25 -25.03 -8.11
C GLU A 720 10.66 -25.12 -8.67
N TYR A 721 11.57 -24.28 -8.19
CA TYR A 721 12.99 -24.28 -8.62
C TYR A 721 13.84 -25.33 -7.90
N SER A 722 13.35 -25.94 -6.83
CA SER A 722 14.08 -26.99 -6.09
C SER A 722 14.31 -28.24 -6.94
N ASN A 723 15.48 -28.86 -6.78
CA ASN A 723 15.83 -30.14 -7.38
C ASN A 723 16.60 -30.99 -6.35
N MET A 724 16.20 -32.26 -6.19
CA MET A 724 16.80 -33.15 -5.19
C MET A 724 18.26 -33.51 -5.52
N GLN A 725 18.61 -33.61 -6.80
CA GLN A 725 19.95 -34.02 -7.25
C GLN A 725 20.91 -32.81 -7.34
N THR A 726 20.46 -31.73 -7.96
CA THR A 726 21.29 -30.56 -8.27
C THR A 726 21.03 -29.35 -7.36
N ILE A 727 20.24 -29.51 -6.27
CA ILE A 727 19.78 -28.48 -5.36
C ILE A 727 18.76 -27.52 -6.02
N TYR A 728 19.04 -27.03 -7.21
CA TYR A 728 18.19 -26.13 -7.98
C TYR A 728 18.22 -26.45 -9.49
N LYS A 729 17.19 -26.03 -10.22
CA LYS A 729 17.06 -26.21 -11.67
C LYS A 729 17.90 -25.19 -12.45
N LYS A 730 18.27 -25.51 -13.70
CA LYS A 730 18.91 -24.54 -14.60
C LYS A 730 17.98 -23.32 -14.82
N GLY A 731 18.53 -22.11 -14.79
CA GLY A 731 17.77 -20.88 -14.94
C GLY A 731 17.12 -20.35 -13.65
N THR A 732 17.40 -20.96 -12.49
CA THR A 732 16.95 -20.46 -11.20
C THR A 732 17.50 -19.05 -10.94
N PRO A 733 16.65 -18.06 -10.57
CA PRO A 733 17.11 -16.72 -10.20
C PRO A 733 18.10 -16.73 -9.03
N MET A 734 19.10 -15.84 -9.05
CA MET A 734 20.21 -15.84 -8.09
C MET A 734 19.75 -15.87 -6.62
N HIS A 735 18.77 -15.05 -6.24
CA HIS A 735 18.24 -14.99 -4.87
C HIS A 735 17.49 -16.26 -4.48
N VAL A 736 16.81 -16.94 -5.42
CA VAL A 736 16.14 -18.23 -5.16
C VAL A 736 17.18 -19.34 -5.01
N ARG A 737 18.23 -19.32 -5.85
CA ARG A 737 19.37 -20.22 -5.72
C ARG A 737 20.06 -20.06 -4.37
N ALA A 738 20.29 -18.81 -3.92
CA ALA A 738 20.87 -18.50 -2.63
C ALA A 738 20.03 -19.05 -1.46
N ALA A 739 18.70 -18.94 -1.56
CA ALA A 739 17.77 -19.48 -0.58
C ALA A 739 17.79 -21.02 -0.53
N LEU A 740 17.84 -21.69 -1.68
CA LEU A 740 17.91 -23.14 -1.75
C LEU A 740 19.22 -23.67 -1.19
N LEU A 741 20.34 -22.97 -1.44
CA LEU A 741 21.65 -23.30 -0.89
C LEU A 741 21.65 -23.15 0.64
N HIS A 742 21.08 -22.09 1.19
CA HIS A 742 20.87 -21.89 2.63
C HIS A 742 20.14 -23.09 3.22
N ASN A 743 18.98 -23.43 2.65
CA ASN A 743 18.16 -24.54 3.13
C ASN A 743 18.90 -25.89 3.09
N ARG A 744 19.72 -26.08 2.06
CA ARG A 744 20.57 -27.29 1.91
C ARG A 744 21.66 -27.35 3.00
N LEU A 745 22.33 -26.23 3.27
CA LEU A 745 23.36 -26.15 4.32
C LEU A 745 22.76 -26.38 5.71
N LEU A 746 21.59 -25.81 6.00
CA LEU A 746 20.89 -26.07 7.26
C LEU A 746 20.63 -27.58 7.47
N LYS A 747 20.20 -28.28 6.43
CA LYS A 747 19.99 -29.73 6.47
C LYS A 747 21.30 -30.50 6.64
N ASN A 748 22.32 -30.19 5.86
CA ASN A 748 23.58 -30.90 5.88
C ASN A 748 24.35 -30.76 7.20
N LYS A 749 24.26 -29.56 7.82
CA LYS A 749 24.90 -29.25 9.10
C LYS A 749 23.99 -29.48 10.31
N THR A 750 22.79 -30.07 10.11
CA THR A 750 21.76 -30.29 11.16
C THR A 750 21.39 -29.03 11.95
N LEU A 751 21.34 -27.87 11.24
CA LEU A 751 21.08 -26.56 11.83
C LEU A 751 19.61 -26.12 11.68
N THR A 752 18.74 -26.98 11.16
CA THR A 752 17.30 -26.67 10.99
C THR A 752 16.57 -26.38 12.30
N LYS A 753 17.14 -26.81 13.43
CA LYS A 753 16.65 -26.51 14.76
C LYS A 753 17.05 -25.11 15.24
N LYS A 754 18.16 -24.57 14.74
CA LYS A 754 18.69 -23.25 15.15
C LYS A 754 18.28 -22.13 14.20
N TYR A 755 18.16 -22.42 12.91
CA TYR A 755 17.83 -21.45 11.87
C TYR A 755 16.64 -21.91 11.05
N GLN A 756 15.75 -20.97 10.74
CA GLN A 756 14.57 -21.24 9.93
C GLN A 756 14.93 -21.44 8.45
N PRO A 757 14.42 -22.50 7.79
CA PRO A 757 14.51 -22.63 6.34
C PRO A 757 13.74 -21.51 5.64
N ILE A 758 14.33 -20.98 4.58
CA ILE A 758 13.71 -19.92 3.76
C ILE A 758 12.54 -20.50 2.96
N LYS A 759 11.36 -19.89 3.09
CA LYS A 759 10.12 -20.31 2.46
C LYS A 759 9.67 -19.28 1.39
N ASN A 760 8.69 -19.66 0.59
CA ASN A 760 8.07 -18.75 -0.39
C ASN A 760 7.48 -17.50 0.29
N GLY A 761 7.68 -16.34 -0.33
CA GLY A 761 7.16 -15.05 0.14
C GLY A 761 8.03 -14.35 1.17
N GLU A 762 9.10 -14.97 1.65
CA GLU A 762 10.01 -14.34 2.59
C GLU A 762 10.97 -13.37 1.92
N LYS A 763 11.33 -12.31 2.65
CA LYS A 763 12.44 -11.43 2.27
C LYS A 763 13.71 -11.94 2.90
N ILE A 764 14.73 -12.14 2.08
CA ILE A 764 16.05 -12.59 2.48
C ILE A 764 17.11 -11.58 2.07
N LYS A 765 18.28 -11.76 2.59
CA LYS A 765 19.52 -11.15 2.10
C LYS A 765 20.36 -12.23 1.41
N PHE A 766 21.01 -11.88 0.30
CA PHE A 766 21.99 -12.79 -0.34
C PHE A 766 23.27 -12.06 -0.71
N ILE A 767 24.38 -12.79 -0.68
CA ILE A 767 25.72 -12.23 -0.91
C ILE A 767 26.51 -13.14 -1.83
N TYR A 768 27.41 -12.54 -2.62
CA TYR A 768 28.33 -13.25 -3.49
C TYR A 768 29.52 -13.81 -2.72
N LEU A 769 29.99 -14.97 -3.16
CA LEU A 769 31.13 -15.68 -2.60
C LEU A 769 32.24 -15.89 -3.62
N LYS A 770 33.48 -15.74 -3.19
CA LYS A 770 34.68 -16.14 -3.95
C LYS A 770 34.67 -17.67 -4.19
N THR A 771 35.17 -18.09 -5.34
CA THR A 771 35.40 -19.48 -5.68
C THR A 771 36.88 -19.72 -5.96
N PRO A 772 37.46 -20.88 -5.55
CA PRO A 772 36.82 -22.03 -4.88
C PRO A 772 36.46 -21.78 -3.41
N ASN A 773 35.37 -22.37 -2.92
CA ASN A 773 34.94 -22.35 -1.53
C ASN A 773 34.34 -23.70 -1.14
N PRO A 774 34.09 -23.96 0.17
CA PRO A 774 33.61 -25.28 0.65
C PRO A 774 32.29 -25.76 0.05
N ILE A 775 31.41 -24.83 -0.34
CA ILE A 775 30.09 -25.18 -0.93
C ILE A 775 30.10 -25.24 -2.46
N LYS A 776 31.22 -24.88 -3.11
CA LYS A 776 31.42 -24.84 -4.56
C LYS A 776 30.38 -23.99 -5.31
N GLU A 777 29.90 -22.93 -4.64
CA GLU A 777 28.87 -22.04 -5.15
C GLU A 777 29.29 -20.58 -4.95
N ASN A 778 28.84 -19.69 -5.84
CA ASN A 778 29.25 -18.29 -5.81
C ASN A 778 28.25 -17.37 -5.10
N VAL A 779 27.26 -17.92 -4.37
CA VAL A 779 26.22 -17.16 -3.68
C VAL A 779 25.70 -17.92 -2.49
N ILE A 780 25.29 -17.20 -1.43
CA ILE A 780 24.57 -17.73 -0.28
C ILE A 780 23.50 -16.76 0.20
N GLY A 781 22.35 -17.29 0.64
CA GLY A 781 21.26 -16.51 1.23
C GLY A 781 21.21 -16.67 2.76
N PHE A 782 20.58 -15.72 3.43
CA PHE A 782 20.29 -15.75 4.86
C PHE A 782 19.14 -14.79 5.20
N MET A 783 18.51 -14.98 6.38
CA MET A 783 17.39 -14.12 6.79
C MET A 783 17.89 -12.77 7.32
N GLN A 784 18.55 -12.73 8.43
CA GLN A 784 19.08 -11.52 9.08
C GLN A 784 20.59 -11.46 9.01
N TYR A 785 21.24 -12.53 9.46
CA TYR A 785 22.69 -12.67 9.53
C TYR A 785 23.13 -13.96 8.85
N LEU A 786 24.32 -13.95 8.26
CA LEU A 786 24.96 -15.16 7.74
C LEU A 786 25.29 -16.09 8.93
N PRO A 787 24.77 -17.33 8.98
CA PRO A 787 25.06 -18.25 10.07
C PRO A 787 26.58 -18.53 10.18
N LYS A 788 27.16 -18.29 11.34
CA LYS A 788 28.60 -18.51 11.57
C LYS A 788 29.01 -19.98 11.32
N GLU A 789 28.12 -20.90 11.59
CA GLU A 789 28.31 -22.34 11.36
C GLU A 789 28.43 -22.71 9.87
N PHE A 790 28.10 -21.81 8.95
CA PHE A 790 28.38 -22.02 7.54
C PHE A 790 29.86 -21.85 7.22
N GLU A 791 30.60 -21.11 8.04
CA GLU A 791 32.06 -20.87 7.89
C GLU A 791 32.38 -20.21 6.52
N LEU A 792 31.50 -19.29 6.07
CA LEU A 792 31.60 -18.66 4.74
C LEU A 792 32.05 -17.20 4.79
N ASP A 793 32.24 -16.62 5.97
CA ASP A 793 32.58 -15.20 6.13
C ASP A 793 33.87 -14.81 5.37
N HIS A 794 34.89 -15.70 5.39
CA HIS A 794 36.16 -15.48 4.70
C HIS A 794 36.08 -15.59 3.17
N TYR A 795 34.98 -16.12 2.65
CA TYR A 795 34.76 -16.31 1.22
C TYR A 795 33.88 -15.20 0.62
N ILE A 796 33.50 -14.17 1.38
CA ILE A 796 32.70 -13.07 0.85
C ILE A 796 33.48 -12.35 -0.24
N ASP A 797 32.85 -12.19 -1.42
CA ASP A 797 33.41 -11.49 -2.55
C ASP A 797 33.01 -10.01 -2.54
N TYR A 798 33.74 -9.20 -1.80
CA TYR A 798 33.50 -7.77 -1.69
C TYR A 798 33.61 -7.03 -3.02
N GLU A 799 34.48 -7.49 -3.94
CA GLU A 799 34.66 -6.84 -5.23
C GLU A 799 33.41 -7.05 -6.13
N ILE A 800 32.97 -8.30 -6.29
CA ILE A 800 31.75 -8.59 -7.05
C ILE A 800 30.53 -7.98 -6.34
N GLN A 801 30.49 -7.98 -5.02
CA GLN A 801 29.39 -7.40 -4.27
C GLN A 801 29.33 -5.89 -4.49
N PHE A 802 30.45 -5.17 -4.42
CA PHE A 802 30.55 -3.75 -4.70
C PHE A 802 30.15 -3.42 -6.15
N GLN A 803 30.67 -4.18 -7.10
CA GLN A 803 30.32 -4.03 -8.51
C GLN A 803 28.80 -4.10 -8.70
N LYS A 804 28.15 -5.12 -8.15
CA LYS A 804 26.72 -5.38 -8.35
C LYS A 804 25.80 -4.45 -7.55
N THR A 805 26.21 -4.02 -6.35
CA THR A 805 25.35 -3.20 -5.47
C THR A 805 25.50 -1.71 -5.72
N PHE A 806 26.67 -1.27 -6.22
CA PHE A 806 27.00 0.14 -6.33
C PHE A 806 27.42 0.56 -7.75
N LEU A 807 28.41 -0.09 -8.38
CA LEU A 807 28.90 0.32 -9.69
C LEU A 807 27.89 0.06 -10.81
N ASP A 808 27.33 -1.16 -10.94
CA ASP A 808 26.33 -1.46 -11.97
C ASP A 808 25.13 -0.49 -11.96
N PRO A 809 24.59 -0.06 -10.79
CA PRO A 809 23.56 0.99 -10.70
C PRO A 809 23.94 2.36 -11.24
N ILE A 810 25.18 2.79 -11.08
CA ILE A 810 25.63 4.14 -11.48
C ILE A 810 26.15 4.19 -12.92
N GLU A 811 26.63 3.07 -13.47
CA GLU A 811 27.17 3.00 -14.83
C GLU A 811 26.21 3.58 -15.90
N PRO A 812 24.88 3.27 -15.91
CA PRO A 812 23.96 3.86 -16.87
C PRO A 812 23.82 5.40 -16.70
N ILE A 813 24.00 5.93 -15.49
CA ILE A 813 23.93 7.37 -15.20
C ILE A 813 25.17 8.05 -15.74
N PHE A 814 26.35 7.52 -15.44
CA PHE A 814 27.63 8.04 -15.93
C PHE A 814 27.68 8.01 -17.47
N LYS A 815 27.26 6.89 -18.07
CA LYS A 815 27.16 6.78 -19.54
C LYS A 815 26.23 7.84 -20.15
N ALA A 816 25.08 8.11 -19.49
CA ALA A 816 24.11 9.10 -19.97
C ALA A 816 24.67 10.52 -19.98
N ILE A 817 25.63 10.83 -19.11
CA ILE A 817 26.26 12.16 -19.00
C ILE A 817 27.68 12.20 -19.59
N GLY A 818 28.14 11.11 -20.21
CA GLY A 818 29.45 11.03 -20.87
C GLY A 818 30.63 10.86 -19.92
N TRP A 819 30.40 10.40 -18.69
CA TRP A 819 31.41 10.18 -17.64
C TRP A 819 31.76 8.68 -17.49
N THR A 820 32.90 8.43 -16.83
CA THR A 820 33.40 7.08 -16.50
C THR A 820 33.50 6.90 -14.97
N THR A 821 33.33 5.68 -14.52
CA THR A 821 33.44 5.32 -13.10
C THR A 821 34.90 5.14 -12.63
N GLU A 822 35.83 4.97 -13.55
CA GLU A 822 37.26 4.77 -13.29
C GLU A 822 38.06 5.95 -13.80
N GLU A 823 39.12 6.32 -13.11
CA GLU A 823 40.11 7.27 -13.63
C GLU A 823 40.77 6.66 -14.86
N THR A 824 40.50 7.23 -16.02
CA THR A 824 41.30 6.95 -17.21
C THR A 824 42.66 7.64 -17.03
N SER A 825 43.71 6.86 -16.82
CA SER A 825 45.08 7.39 -16.90
C SER A 825 45.29 7.95 -18.30
N ASN A 826 45.27 9.25 -18.43
CA ASN A 826 45.67 9.90 -19.69
C ASN A 826 47.12 9.60 -19.93
N LEU A 827 47.48 9.34 -21.20
CA LEU A 827 48.90 9.17 -21.62
C LEU A 827 49.79 10.35 -21.22
N GLU A 828 49.21 11.52 -20.92
CA GLU A 828 49.88 12.68 -20.40
C GLU A 828 50.43 12.50 -18.97
N ASP A 829 49.78 11.68 -18.11
CA ASP A 829 50.26 11.35 -16.77
C ASP A 829 51.49 10.40 -16.78
N PHE A 830 51.79 9.81 -17.92
CA PHE A 830 52.99 8.98 -18.13
C PHE A 830 54.20 9.76 -18.61
N PHE A 831 54.01 10.99 -19.04
CA PHE A 831 55.06 11.86 -19.59
C PHE A 831 55.32 13.15 -18.82
N GLY A 832 54.68 13.28 -17.62
CA GLY A 832 54.90 14.41 -16.70
C GLY A 832 56.10 14.25 -15.78
#